data_a8de8d8bab065bd2a1d3332404109cbb
#
_entry.id   a8de8d8bab065bd2a1d3332404109cbb
#
_cell.length_a   1.000
_cell.length_b   1.000
_cell.length_c   1.000
_cell.angle_alpha   90.00
_cell.angle_beta   90.00
_cell.angle_gamma   90.00
#
_symmetry.space_group_name_H-M   'P 1'
#
loop_
_entity.id
_entity.type
_entity.pdbx_description
1 polymer ?
#
loop_
_entity_poly.entity_id
_entity_poly.type
_entity_poly.pdbx_seq_one_letter_code
_entity_poly.pdbx_strand_id
1 'polypeptide(L)'
;MINYEENIEVKGARVHNLKNIDVTIPREKLVVITGLSGSGKSSLAFDTIYAEGQRRYIETFSAYARQFLGGLERPDVDKIDGLSPVIAIEQKTTSKSPRSTVGTITEIYDFLRLLFARAADAYSYNTGKKMVSYSDEQIKDLIKSAYSGKKVNILAPIIKSRKGHYRELFEQIAKQGFVKVRVDGEIKDITKGMKVDRYKTHDIETVIDRLLINDTEDLDKRLAESINTAMYGGDNVLMVLEEGQEEPRYFSRDLMCPTTGISYPKPEPNTFSFNSPKGMCKNCNGLGHVHEVNEKKILPNQKLSIKAGGIAPLGEYKKSWAFKQIETIAQRYNFELTDPIANIPSDALNIILHGGVEQFEVDSKTLGVRRAYKIDYEGISNFIKSQFEQSDSTSIKRWAKEYMDKITCPSCGGSRLRKESLYFKFDEKNIAELSSMDIAELADFFNGLDNKLDGSQQIIAEEIIKEIKTRIRFLLDVGLDYLSLNRSSKSLSGGEAQRIRLATQIGSQLVGVLYILDEPSIGLHQRDNERLIHSLKSLRDIGNSVIVVEHDRDMIEHADHVIDIGPKAGRHGGEIISQGKPVDLKKHHTLTADYITGVKEISVPKTRRKGTGKSIALTNCTGNNLKNVSVKFPLGKMIGVTGVSGSGKSTLINETLYPILNAYYFNGVKKPMPYKSIKGLEHIDKVIDINQSPIGRTPRSNPATYTGVFGEIRSLFAKTPEAAIRGYKPGRFSFNVTGGRCETCQGGGLKVIEMNFLPDVYVECETCNGKRFNRETLEIRYKGQSISDVLEMTINEAVDFFEKIPKIHRKLKTIQDVGLGYISLGQQSTTLSGGEAQRIKLATELSKRDTGNTFYILDEPTTGLHFEDIRVLMEVLNKLADKGNTVLVIEHNMDVIKMVDHIIDIGYEGGRAGGMIVAEGTPEQVAKDKKSYTARFLERELKLN
;
A
#
# COMPACT_ATOMS: atom_id res chain seq x y z
N MET A 1 23.30 -40.81 20.89
CA MET A 1 23.76 -39.41 20.79
C MET A 1 22.82 -38.71 19.84
N ILE A 2 22.11 -37.70 20.32
CA ILE A 2 21.28 -36.86 19.44
C ILE A 2 22.24 -35.97 18.67
N ASN A 3 22.20 -36.03 17.35
CA ASN A 3 23.11 -35.28 16.47
C ASN A 3 22.60 -33.82 16.39
N TYR A 4 23.09 -32.92 17.23
CA TYR A 4 22.69 -31.50 17.33
C TYR A 4 22.88 -30.74 16.02
N GLU A 5 23.65 -31.28 15.07
CA GLU A 5 23.87 -30.66 13.76
C GLU A 5 22.70 -30.89 12.78
N GLU A 6 21.85 -31.92 13.01
CA GLU A 6 20.75 -32.28 12.11
C GLU A 6 19.38 -31.77 12.53
N ASN A 7 19.22 -31.30 13.78
CA ASN A 7 17.92 -30.93 14.31
C ASN A 7 17.95 -29.62 15.11
N ILE A 8 16.81 -28.92 15.13
CA ILE A 8 16.50 -27.87 16.08
C ILE A 8 15.69 -28.53 17.21
N GLU A 9 16.20 -28.48 18.43
CA GLU A 9 15.53 -29.04 19.59
C GLU A 9 14.96 -27.91 20.47
N VAL A 10 13.67 -27.88 20.64
CA VAL A 10 12.96 -27.00 21.57
C VAL A 10 12.50 -27.81 22.75
N LYS A 11 12.87 -27.40 23.97
CA LYS A 11 12.50 -28.09 25.23
C LYS A 11 11.78 -27.13 26.16
N GLY A 12 10.65 -27.57 26.68
CA GLY A 12 9.90 -26.87 27.70
C GLY A 12 9.29 -25.55 27.26
N ALA A 13 8.74 -25.45 26.03
CA ALA A 13 8.12 -24.21 25.56
C ALA A 13 6.76 -23.99 26.21
N ARG A 14 6.58 -22.79 26.83
CA ARG A 14 5.39 -22.40 27.61
C ARG A 14 4.81 -21.05 27.20
N VAL A 15 5.26 -20.50 26.07
CA VAL A 15 4.80 -19.19 25.58
C VAL A 15 3.31 -19.23 25.27
N HIS A 16 2.55 -18.28 25.79
CA HIS A 16 1.10 -18.14 25.63
C HIS A 16 0.31 -19.38 26.06
N ASN A 17 -0.23 -20.13 25.11
CA ASN A 17 -1.03 -21.33 25.38
C ASN A 17 -0.26 -22.64 25.24
N LEU A 18 1.04 -22.62 24.98
CA LEU A 18 1.86 -23.82 24.89
C LEU A 18 2.00 -24.49 26.27
N LYS A 19 1.84 -25.81 26.33
CA LYS A 19 1.78 -26.62 27.57
C LYS A 19 3.10 -27.36 27.80
N ASN A 20 4.18 -26.61 28.01
CA ASN A 20 5.50 -27.18 28.30
C ASN A 20 5.92 -28.24 27.28
N ILE A 21 5.87 -27.85 25.99
CA ILE A 21 6.06 -28.81 24.92
C ILE A 21 7.54 -28.97 24.55
N ASP A 22 7.89 -30.21 24.18
CA ASP A 22 9.17 -30.57 23.59
C ASP A 22 8.96 -30.88 22.10
N VAL A 23 9.78 -30.34 21.22
CA VAL A 23 9.70 -30.60 19.78
C VAL A 23 11.06 -30.65 19.11
N THR A 24 11.24 -31.63 18.22
CA THR A 24 12.42 -31.79 17.39
C THR A 24 12.07 -31.48 15.95
N ILE A 25 12.75 -30.49 15.36
CA ILE A 25 12.52 -29.99 14.02
C ILE A 25 13.74 -30.30 13.16
N PRO A 26 13.64 -31.09 12.09
CA PRO A 26 14.78 -31.41 11.25
C PRO A 26 15.25 -30.19 10.47
N ARG A 27 16.57 -29.99 10.41
CA ARG A 27 17.21 -28.92 9.63
C ARG A 27 17.26 -29.28 8.15
N GLU A 28 17.42 -28.24 7.31
CA GLU A 28 17.49 -28.39 5.83
C GLU A 28 16.26 -29.12 5.25
N LYS A 29 15.12 -28.90 5.88
CA LYS A 29 13.82 -29.46 5.49
C LYS A 29 12.76 -28.39 5.41
N LEU A 30 11.73 -28.67 4.59
CA LEU A 30 10.48 -27.92 4.57
C LEU A 30 9.57 -28.50 5.66
N VAL A 31 9.42 -27.76 6.76
CA VAL A 31 8.62 -28.18 7.92
C VAL A 31 7.33 -27.36 7.96
N VAL A 32 6.19 -28.03 8.03
CA VAL A 32 4.88 -27.36 8.17
C VAL A 32 4.36 -27.53 9.59
N ILE A 33 4.04 -26.41 10.24
CA ILE A 33 3.34 -26.39 11.53
C ILE A 33 1.87 -26.11 11.25
N THR A 34 1.00 -27.07 11.58
CA THR A 34 -0.45 -27.00 11.33
C THR A 34 -1.27 -27.22 12.61
N GLY A 35 -2.58 -27.16 12.51
CA GLY A 35 -3.54 -27.32 13.64
C GLY A 35 -4.63 -26.25 13.63
N LEU A 36 -5.60 -26.32 14.52
CA LEU A 36 -6.72 -25.38 14.61
C LEU A 36 -6.27 -23.92 14.78
N SER A 37 -7.10 -22.97 14.35
CA SER A 37 -6.86 -21.54 14.63
C SER A 37 -6.82 -21.32 16.14
N GLY A 38 -5.76 -20.62 16.65
CA GLY A 38 -5.54 -20.43 18.08
C GLY A 38 -5.00 -21.66 18.83
N SER A 39 -4.51 -22.71 18.17
CA SER A 39 -3.94 -23.89 18.83
C SER A 39 -2.53 -23.67 19.40
N GLY A 40 -1.81 -22.61 19.01
CA GLY A 40 -0.44 -22.31 19.47
C GLY A 40 0.64 -22.36 18.39
N LYS A 41 0.28 -22.50 17.11
CA LYS A 41 1.22 -22.58 15.99
C LYS A 41 2.17 -21.39 15.92
N SER A 42 1.59 -20.18 15.92
CA SER A 42 2.37 -18.93 15.88
C SER A 42 3.17 -18.73 17.16
N SER A 43 2.64 -19.17 18.30
CA SER A 43 3.38 -19.14 19.58
C SER A 43 4.64 -20.00 19.54
N LEU A 44 4.61 -21.17 18.88
CA LEU A 44 5.81 -21.98 18.69
C LEU A 44 6.75 -21.37 17.65
N ALA A 45 6.23 -21.03 16.47
CA ALA A 45 7.07 -20.59 15.33
C ALA A 45 7.68 -19.20 15.54
N PHE A 46 6.84 -18.21 15.93
CA PHE A 46 7.25 -16.80 16.01
C PHE A 46 7.62 -16.38 17.42
N ASP A 47 6.73 -16.63 18.40
CA ASP A 47 6.94 -16.13 19.76
C ASP A 47 7.96 -16.97 20.56
N THR A 48 8.32 -18.18 20.09
CA THR A 48 9.35 -19.03 20.69
C THR A 48 10.60 -19.13 19.83
N ILE A 49 10.52 -19.78 18.65
CA ILE A 49 11.72 -20.08 17.83
C ILE A 49 12.32 -18.81 17.23
N TYR A 50 11.50 -17.98 16.55
CA TYR A 50 11.98 -16.74 15.96
C TYR A 50 12.44 -15.75 17.01
N ALA A 51 11.67 -15.56 18.09
CA ALA A 51 12.01 -14.63 19.16
C ALA A 51 13.37 -14.97 19.80
N GLU A 52 13.64 -16.26 20.09
CA GLU A 52 14.93 -16.70 20.65
C GLU A 52 16.08 -16.53 19.62
N GLY A 53 15.84 -16.86 18.35
CA GLY A 53 16.83 -16.68 17.29
C GLY A 53 17.20 -15.20 17.09
N GLN A 54 16.20 -14.30 17.09
CA GLN A 54 16.41 -12.87 17.02
C GLN A 54 17.14 -12.33 18.24
N ARG A 55 16.77 -12.81 19.45
CA ARG A 55 17.43 -12.44 20.70
C ARG A 55 18.93 -12.79 20.66
N ARG A 56 19.28 -14.02 20.26
CA ARG A 56 20.68 -14.47 20.12
C ARG A 56 21.43 -13.65 19.10
N TYR A 57 20.80 -13.31 17.98
CA TYR A 57 21.44 -12.46 16.96
C TYR A 57 21.74 -11.06 17.50
N ILE A 58 20.81 -10.43 18.22
CA ILE A 58 21.01 -9.11 18.83
C ILE A 58 22.08 -9.15 19.92
N GLU A 59 22.21 -10.26 20.65
CA GLU A 59 23.28 -10.43 21.64
C GLU A 59 24.71 -10.41 21.05
N THR A 60 24.86 -10.71 19.76
CA THR A 60 26.15 -10.61 19.07
C THR A 60 26.58 -9.16 18.80
N PHE A 61 25.68 -8.19 18.93
CA PHE A 61 25.99 -6.78 18.70
C PHE A 61 26.76 -6.16 19.89
N SER A 62 27.44 -5.04 19.63
CA SER A 62 28.11 -4.29 20.68
C SER A 62 27.14 -3.80 21.76
N ALA A 63 27.58 -3.59 22.97
CA ALA A 63 26.78 -3.08 24.08
C ALA A 63 26.09 -1.75 23.73
N TYR A 64 26.74 -0.90 22.95
CA TYR A 64 26.20 0.36 22.46
C TYR A 64 25.02 0.13 21.51
N ALA A 65 25.16 -0.74 20.51
CA ALA A 65 24.08 -1.08 19.58
C ALA A 65 22.88 -1.72 20.31
N ARG A 66 23.12 -2.60 21.28
CA ARG A 66 22.06 -3.22 22.11
C ARG A 66 21.25 -2.21 22.91
N GLN A 67 21.88 -1.13 23.38
CA GLN A 67 21.17 -0.07 24.12
C GLN A 67 20.14 0.67 23.25
N PHE A 68 20.38 0.79 21.95
CA PHE A 68 19.41 1.37 21.00
C PHE A 68 18.34 0.40 20.52
N LEU A 69 18.69 -0.89 20.43
CA LEU A 69 17.77 -1.93 19.94
C LEU A 69 16.80 -2.44 21.03
N GLY A 70 17.04 -2.08 22.30
CA GLY A 70 16.31 -2.62 23.44
C GLY A 70 16.68 -4.06 23.76
N GLY A 71 16.57 -4.47 25.02
CA GLY A 71 16.71 -5.86 25.43
C GLY A 71 15.45 -6.64 25.02
N LEU A 72 15.58 -7.63 24.15
CA LEU A 72 14.49 -8.57 23.90
C LEU A 72 14.36 -9.53 25.10
N GLU A 73 13.16 -9.67 25.62
CA GLU A 73 12.90 -10.66 26.68
C GLU A 73 13.09 -12.07 26.11
N ARG A 74 13.66 -12.95 26.92
CA ARG A 74 13.78 -14.35 26.56
C ARG A 74 12.39 -14.99 26.55
N PRO A 75 12.00 -15.72 25.49
CA PRO A 75 10.75 -16.47 25.51
C PRO A 75 10.75 -17.50 26.65
N ASP A 76 9.58 -17.81 27.18
CA ASP A 76 9.41 -18.83 28.23
C ASP A 76 9.63 -20.23 27.64
N VAL A 77 10.90 -20.63 27.60
CA VAL A 77 11.40 -21.91 27.10
C VAL A 77 12.63 -22.33 27.90
N ASP A 78 12.75 -23.61 28.24
CA ASP A 78 13.89 -24.11 28.98
C ASP A 78 15.15 -24.03 28.12
N LYS A 79 15.14 -24.57 26.91
CA LYS A 79 16.29 -24.61 26.02
C LYS A 79 15.88 -24.70 24.54
N ILE A 80 16.65 -24.06 23.65
CA ILE A 80 16.59 -24.28 22.21
C ILE A 80 18.01 -24.49 21.70
N ASP A 81 18.26 -25.64 21.07
CA ASP A 81 19.54 -26.00 20.44
C ASP A 81 19.41 -26.06 18.92
N GLY A 82 20.53 -25.98 18.20
CA GLY A 82 20.59 -26.13 16.74
C GLY A 82 20.01 -24.97 15.94
N LEU A 83 19.75 -23.79 16.56
CA LEU A 83 19.24 -22.63 15.83
C LEU A 83 20.30 -22.02 14.90
N SER A 84 19.93 -21.91 13.63
CA SER A 84 20.63 -21.07 12.65
C SER A 84 20.17 -19.60 12.76
N PRO A 85 20.82 -18.65 12.07
CA PRO A 85 20.29 -17.29 11.90
C PRO A 85 18.86 -17.35 11.35
N VAL A 86 17.93 -16.58 11.96
CA VAL A 86 16.50 -16.70 11.68
C VAL A 86 15.99 -15.49 10.93
N ILE A 87 15.21 -15.74 9.88
CA ILE A 87 14.50 -14.70 9.11
C ILE A 87 13.01 -14.99 9.11
N ALA A 88 12.20 -14.06 9.62
CA ALA A 88 10.75 -14.17 9.59
C ALA A 88 10.15 -13.41 8.42
N ILE A 89 9.19 -14.05 7.73
CA ILE A 89 8.43 -13.47 6.63
C ILE A 89 6.95 -13.46 7.02
N GLU A 90 6.55 -12.40 7.75
CA GLU A 90 5.18 -12.20 8.22
C GLU A 90 4.33 -11.47 7.18
N GLN A 91 3.00 -11.58 7.31
CA GLN A 91 2.03 -10.89 6.47
C GLN A 91 1.92 -9.38 6.71
N LYS A 92 2.31 -8.89 7.89
CA LYS A 92 2.15 -7.49 8.25
C LYS A 92 2.98 -6.60 7.32
N THR A 93 2.32 -5.70 6.60
CA THR A 93 2.99 -4.69 5.78
C THR A 93 3.66 -3.68 6.69
N THR A 94 4.97 -3.69 6.71
CA THR A 94 5.79 -2.81 7.57
C THR A 94 6.03 -1.43 6.97
N SER A 95 5.96 -1.27 5.66
CA SER A 95 6.26 0.01 5.02
C SER A 95 5.03 0.91 4.92
N LYS A 96 4.96 1.92 5.79
CA LYS A 96 3.98 3.03 5.69
C LYS A 96 4.47 4.15 4.75
N SER A 97 5.67 4.05 4.17
CA SER A 97 6.23 5.07 3.30
C SER A 97 5.42 5.21 2.00
N PRO A 98 4.97 6.43 1.63
CA PRO A 98 4.28 6.65 0.37
C PRO A 98 5.19 6.55 -0.86
N ARG A 99 6.50 6.50 -0.66
CA ARG A 99 7.51 6.42 -1.71
C ARG A 99 8.00 5.00 -1.98
N SER A 100 7.68 4.04 -1.11
CA SER A 100 8.04 2.64 -1.31
C SER A 100 7.20 2.00 -2.42
N THR A 101 7.86 1.34 -3.36
CA THR A 101 7.25 0.63 -4.50
C THR A 101 7.78 -0.79 -4.60
N VAL A 102 7.12 -1.63 -5.40
CA VAL A 102 7.62 -2.98 -5.70
C VAL A 102 9.07 -2.90 -6.18
N GLY A 103 9.37 -2.03 -7.15
CA GLY A 103 10.72 -1.88 -7.70
C GLY A 103 11.78 -1.49 -6.68
N THR A 104 11.44 -0.66 -5.66
CA THR A 104 12.40 -0.28 -4.62
C THR A 104 12.57 -1.36 -3.54
N ILE A 105 11.55 -2.17 -3.27
CA ILE A 105 11.65 -3.28 -2.30
C ILE A 105 12.46 -4.44 -2.90
N THR A 106 12.30 -4.70 -4.20
CA THR A 106 13.00 -5.76 -4.92
C THR A 106 14.38 -5.36 -5.44
N GLU A 107 14.79 -4.10 -5.21
CA GLU A 107 16.03 -3.49 -5.72
C GLU A 107 16.11 -3.39 -7.25
N ILE A 108 15.15 -3.94 -8.00
CA ILE A 108 15.15 -3.88 -9.47
C ILE A 108 15.22 -2.43 -9.96
N TYR A 109 14.52 -1.50 -9.29
CA TYR A 109 14.55 -0.09 -9.65
C TYR A 109 15.94 0.54 -9.47
N ASP A 110 16.74 0.06 -8.51
CA ASP A 110 18.09 0.54 -8.29
C ASP A 110 19.04 0.11 -9.42
N PHE A 111 18.89 -1.14 -9.90
CA PHE A 111 19.59 -1.60 -11.10
C PHE A 111 19.11 -0.89 -12.37
N LEU A 112 17.81 -0.61 -12.52
CA LEU A 112 17.31 0.19 -13.63
C LEU A 112 17.93 1.60 -13.64
N ARG A 113 18.00 2.28 -12.49
CA ARG A 113 18.65 3.59 -12.38
C ARG A 113 20.11 3.55 -12.81
N LEU A 114 20.82 2.49 -12.42
CA LEU A 114 22.23 2.29 -12.84
C LEU A 114 22.32 2.02 -14.34
N LEU A 115 21.48 1.18 -14.90
CA LEU A 115 21.39 0.88 -16.33
C LEU A 115 21.17 2.16 -17.14
N PHE A 116 20.17 2.98 -16.75
CA PHE A 116 19.87 4.22 -17.46
C PHE A 116 20.98 5.26 -17.34
N ALA A 117 21.66 5.32 -16.21
CA ALA A 117 22.78 6.24 -16.02
C ALA A 117 24.02 5.87 -16.85
N ARG A 118 24.17 4.59 -17.22
CA ARG A 118 25.37 4.08 -17.89
C ARG A 118 25.18 3.77 -19.37
N ALA A 119 23.99 3.31 -19.76
CA ALA A 119 23.76 2.74 -21.08
C ALA A 119 22.60 3.37 -21.87
N ALA A 120 21.76 4.27 -21.26
CA ALA A 120 20.66 4.87 -21.97
C ALA A 120 21.10 6.02 -22.87
N ASP A 121 20.45 6.13 -24.01
CA ASP A 121 20.59 7.27 -24.93
C ASP A 121 19.74 8.45 -24.46
N ALA A 122 20.31 9.65 -24.53
CA ALA A 122 19.62 10.89 -24.18
C ALA A 122 18.99 11.52 -25.41
N TYR A 123 17.75 12.01 -25.26
CA TYR A 123 17.00 12.72 -26.29
C TYR A 123 16.57 14.09 -25.80
N SER A 124 16.50 15.06 -26.69
CA SER A 124 16.03 16.40 -26.37
C SER A 124 14.51 16.40 -26.17
N TYR A 125 14.02 16.94 -25.06
CA TYR A 125 12.58 17.04 -24.79
C TYR A 125 11.84 18.04 -25.70
N ASN A 126 12.57 18.90 -26.44
CA ASN A 126 11.98 19.87 -27.37
C ASN A 126 11.92 19.34 -28.80
N THR A 127 12.97 18.67 -29.26
CA THR A 127 13.10 18.24 -30.65
C THR A 127 12.97 16.74 -30.86
N GLY A 128 13.06 15.95 -29.79
CA GLY A 128 13.10 14.49 -29.90
C GLY A 128 14.40 13.91 -30.50
N LYS A 129 15.38 14.77 -30.87
CA LYS A 129 16.65 14.33 -31.46
C LYS A 129 17.57 13.76 -30.39
N LYS A 130 18.37 12.76 -30.74
CA LYS A 130 19.43 12.19 -29.90
C LYS A 130 20.43 13.27 -29.50
N MET A 131 20.79 13.34 -28.25
CA MET A 131 21.78 14.27 -27.72
C MET A 131 23.18 13.69 -27.92
N VAL A 132 24.13 14.57 -28.06
CA VAL A 132 25.53 14.24 -28.26
C VAL A 132 26.41 14.95 -27.26
N SER A 133 27.50 14.32 -26.88
CA SER A 133 28.62 14.94 -26.16
C SER A 133 29.88 14.75 -26.98
N TYR A 134 30.75 15.72 -26.93
CA TYR A 134 31.98 15.69 -27.72
C TYR A 134 33.21 15.83 -26.82
N SER A 135 34.29 15.11 -27.11
CA SER A 135 35.60 15.44 -26.57
C SER A 135 36.18 16.72 -27.23
N ASP A 136 37.13 17.36 -26.58
CA ASP A 136 37.78 18.59 -27.14
C ASP A 136 38.42 18.31 -28.48
N GLU A 137 38.99 17.14 -28.70
CA GLU A 137 39.57 16.74 -29.97
C GLU A 137 38.48 16.61 -31.04
N GLN A 138 37.38 15.94 -30.72
CA GLN A 138 36.24 15.83 -31.64
C GLN A 138 35.64 17.20 -31.99
N ILE A 139 35.54 18.12 -31.01
CA ILE A 139 35.06 19.50 -31.24
C ILE A 139 36.01 20.23 -32.18
N LYS A 140 37.32 20.11 -31.95
CA LYS A 140 38.33 20.71 -32.80
C LYS A 140 38.21 20.22 -34.26
N ASP A 141 38.11 18.89 -34.44
CA ASP A 141 37.99 18.30 -35.77
C ASP A 141 36.68 18.67 -36.48
N LEU A 142 35.57 18.71 -35.72
CA LEU A 142 34.28 19.16 -36.27
C LEU A 142 34.25 20.63 -36.64
N ILE A 143 34.92 21.50 -35.87
CA ILE A 143 35.06 22.92 -36.22
C ILE A 143 35.91 23.08 -37.46
N LYS A 144 37.03 22.39 -37.55
CA LYS A 144 37.93 22.42 -38.74
C LYS A 144 37.21 21.95 -39.99
N SER A 145 36.51 20.80 -39.92
CA SER A 145 35.80 20.26 -41.07
C SER A 145 34.61 21.11 -41.51
N ALA A 146 33.82 21.66 -40.59
CA ALA A 146 32.60 22.40 -40.89
C ALA A 146 32.84 23.84 -41.34
N TYR A 147 33.94 24.45 -40.89
CA TYR A 147 34.23 25.88 -41.11
C TYR A 147 35.52 26.14 -41.83
N SER A 148 36.08 25.17 -42.58
CA SER A 148 37.29 25.33 -43.34
C SER A 148 37.20 26.56 -44.31
N GLY A 149 38.18 27.45 -44.25
CA GLY A 149 38.24 28.70 -45.05
C GLY A 149 37.31 29.84 -44.56
N LYS A 150 36.58 29.62 -43.45
CA LYS A 150 35.59 30.58 -42.91
C LYS A 150 36.11 31.28 -41.66
N LYS A 151 35.62 32.50 -41.46
CA LYS A 151 35.84 33.22 -40.18
C LYS A 151 34.74 32.87 -39.19
N VAL A 152 35.14 32.49 -37.97
CA VAL A 152 34.23 32.11 -36.91
C VAL A 152 34.53 32.86 -35.62
N ASN A 153 33.49 33.10 -34.83
CA ASN A 153 33.59 33.57 -33.47
C ASN A 153 33.33 32.37 -32.52
N ILE A 154 34.25 32.14 -31.59
CA ILE A 154 34.07 31.15 -30.48
C ILE A 154 33.48 31.90 -29.32
N LEU A 155 32.35 31.45 -28.85
CA LEU A 155 31.54 32.09 -27.81
C LEU A 155 31.34 31.17 -26.61
N ALA A 156 31.38 31.75 -25.41
CA ALA A 156 31.04 31.08 -24.15
C ALA A 156 29.68 31.62 -23.67
N PRO A 157 28.60 30.80 -23.60
CA PRO A 157 27.33 31.24 -23.08
C PRO A 157 27.37 31.37 -21.54
N ILE A 158 27.07 32.58 -21.03
CA ILE A 158 27.08 32.83 -19.56
C ILE A 158 25.68 33.01 -19.03
N ILE A 159 24.82 33.73 -19.74
CA ILE A 159 23.42 33.94 -19.33
C ILE A 159 22.52 33.44 -20.44
N LYS A 160 21.52 32.66 -20.12
CA LYS A 160 20.52 32.14 -21.05
C LYS A 160 19.12 32.38 -20.49
N SER A 161 18.35 33.22 -21.25
CA SER A 161 16.93 33.55 -20.97
C SER A 161 16.64 34.00 -19.55
N ARG A 162 17.44 34.90 -18.99
CA ARG A 162 17.26 35.42 -17.64
C ARG A 162 17.10 36.94 -17.62
N LYS A 163 16.25 37.42 -16.68
CA LYS A 163 16.07 38.85 -16.41
C LYS A 163 17.21 39.37 -15.54
N GLY A 164 17.66 40.58 -15.81
CA GLY A 164 18.71 41.25 -15.04
C GLY A 164 19.37 42.40 -15.79
N HIS A 165 20.04 43.32 -15.10
CA HIS A 165 20.75 44.44 -15.74
C HIS A 165 22.21 44.10 -16.08
N TYR A 166 22.78 43.05 -15.50
CA TYR A 166 24.10 42.43 -15.74
C TYR A 166 25.33 43.35 -15.78
N ARG A 167 25.27 44.54 -15.17
CA ARG A 167 26.40 45.49 -15.14
C ARG A 167 27.67 44.88 -14.54
N GLU A 168 27.55 44.23 -13.39
CA GLU A 168 28.69 43.58 -12.70
C GLU A 168 29.28 42.43 -13.51
N LEU A 169 28.43 41.69 -14.25
CA LEU A 169 28.89 40.63 -15.14
C LEU A 169 29.77 41.17 -16.28
N PHE A 170 29.34 42.27 -16.95
CA PHE A 170 30.14 42.88 -17.99
C PHE A 170 31.47 43.43 -17.47
N GLU A 171 31.48 43.99 -16.26
CA GLU A 171 32.72 44.44 -15.59
C GLU A 171 33.66 43.27 -15.26
N GLN A 172 33.12 42.12 -14.89
CA GLN A 172 33.89 40.89 -14.63
C GLN A 172 34.49 40.32 -15.92
N ILE A 173 33.69 40.23 -17.00
CA ILE A 173 34.16 39.77 -18.30
C ILE A 173 35.28 40.66 -18.82
N ALA A 174 35.16 42.00 -18.70
CA ALA A 174 36.21 42.95 -19.07
C ALA A 174 37.50 42.80 -18.25
N LYS A 175 37.40 42.52 -16.92
CA LYS A 175 38.52 42.22 -16.03
C LYS A 175 39.28 40.95 -16.41
N GLN A 176 38.56 39.97 -16.99
CA GLN A 176 39.18 38.73 -17.50
C GLN A 176 39.92 38.92 -18.84
N GLY A 177 39.87 40.14 -19.43
CA GLY A 177 40.58 40.48 -20.66
C GLY A 177 39.74 40.35 -21.91
N PHE A 178 38.45 39.99 -21.83
CA PHE A 178 37.59 39.94 -23.02
C PHE A 178 36.98 41.30 -23.32
N VAL A 179 36.98 41.64 -24.62
CA VAL A 179 36.56 42.98 -25.10
C VAL A 179 35.16 43.00 -25.74
N LYS A 180 34.64 41.82 -26.11
CA LYS A 180 33.37 41.72 -26.81
C LYS A 180 32.45 40.68 -26.16
N VAL A 181 31.15 40.99 -26.20
CA VAL A 181 30.07 40.08 -25.82
C VAL A 181 29.02 40.06 -26.92
N ARG A 182 28.32 38.94 -27.06
CA ARG A 182 27.11 38.85 -27.84
C ARG A 182 25.93 38.95 -26.89
N VAL A 183 25.02 39.89 -27.11
CA VAL A 183 23.85 40.17 -26.28
C VAL A 183 22.62 40.11 -27.16
N ASP A 184 21.72 39.20 -26.88
CA ASP A 184 20.47 38.99 -27.63
C ASP A 184 20.68 38.83 -29.14
N GLY A 185 21.76 38.15 -29.53
CA GLY A 185 22.12 37.89 -30.89
C GLY A 185 23.10 38.92 -31.50
N GLU A 186 23.36 40.06 -30.90
CA GLU A 186 24.24 41.12 -31.44
C GLU A 186 25.60 41.15 -30.72
N ILE A 187 26.70 41.17 -31.49
CA ILE A 187 28.06 41.32 -30.91
C ILE A 187 28.32 42.80 -30.64
N LYS A 188 28.64 43.14 -29.39
CA LYS A 188 28.90 44.49 -28.88
C LYS A 188 30.24 44.57 -28.17
N ASP A 189 30.89 45.73 -28.25
CA ASP A 189 32.07 46.01 -27.43
C ASP A 189 31.67 46.30 -25.99
N ILE A 190 32.41 45.77 -25.02
CA ILE A 190 32.18 46.02 -23.62
C ILE A 190 32.64 47.43 -23.29
N THR A 191 31.70 48.29 -22.93
CA THR A 191 31.98 49.68 -22.51
C THR A 191 31.84 49.84 -21.03
N LYS A 192 32.54 50.82 -20.44
CA LYS A 192 32.47 51.11 -19.01
C LYS A 192 31.02 51.46 -18.59
N GLY A 193 30.48 50.66 -17.63
CA GLY A 193 29.10 50.89 -17.19
C GLY A 193 28.01 50.25 -18.06
N MET A 194 28.37 49.39 -19.02
CA MET A 194 27.42 48.65 -19.88
C MET A 194 26.39 47.94 -19.04
N LYS A 195 25.13 48.00 -19.42
CA LYS A 195 23.97 47.37 -18.79
C LYS A 195 22.89 47.07 -19.81
N VAL A 196 22.04 46.09 -19.55
CA VAL A 196 20.85 45.74 -20.32
C VAL A 196 19.55 46.02 -19.56
N ASP A 197 18.43 45.94 -20.24
CA ASP A 197 17.11 46.22 -19.63
C ASP A 197 16.75 45.16 -18.56
N ARG A 198 16.60 45.61 -17.32
CA ARG A 198 16.33 44.74 -16.14
C ARG A 198 15.05 43.88 -16.27
N TYR A 199 14.08 44.33 -17.02
CA TYR A 199 12.76 43.70 -17.10
C TYR A 199 12.61 42.73 -18.28
N LYS A 200 13.55 42.76 -19.25
CA LYS A 200 13.60 41.80 -20.37
C LYS A 200 14.44 40.59 -20.04
N THR A 201 14.17 39.48 -20.71
CA THR A 201 15.04 38.31 -20.70
C THR A 201 16.17 38.51 -21.68
N HIS A 202 17.40 38.16 -21.29
CA HIS A 202 18.59 38.33 -22.09
C HIS A 202 19.35 37.00 -22.23
N ASP A 203 20.00 36.84 -23.38
CA ASP A 203 21.02 35.85 -23.66
C ASP A 203 22.35 36.60 -23.77
N ILE A 204 23.37 36.20 -23.02
CA ILE A 204 24.69 36.88 -23.01
C ILE A 204 25.78 35.83 -23.16
N GLU A 205 26.58 35.97 -24.21
CA GLU A 205 27.73 35.13 -24.48
C GLU A 205 28.99 35.97 -24.55
N THR A 206 30.08 35.49 -23.98
CA THR A 206 31.41 36.11 -24.11
C THR A 206 32.04 35.67 -25.42
N VAL A 207 32.55 36.61 -26.23
CA VAL A 207 33.35 36.32 -27.40
C VAL A 207 34.77 35.98 -26.94
N ILE A 208 35.13 34.70 -26.99
CA ILE A 208 36.43 34.19 -26.51
C ILE A 208 37.50 34.45 -27.56
N ASP A 209 37.22 34.12 -28.84
CA ASP A 209 38.17 34.31 -29.93
C ASP A 209 37.47 34.47 -31.27
N ARG A 210 38.18 35.07 -32.23
CA ARG A 210 37.77 35.24 -33.64
C ARG A 210 38.83 34.64 -34.55
N LEU A 211 38.54 33.54 -35.21
CA LEU A 211 39.47 32.70 -35.91
C LEU A 211 39.09 32.58 -37.40
N LEU A 212 40.10 32.60 -38.27
CA LEU A 212 39.98 32.10 -39.62
C LEU A 212 40.44 30.63 -39.60
N ILE A 213 39.54 29.73 -39.93
CA ILE A 213 39.80 28.30 -39.92
C ILE A 213 40.58 27.93 -41.18
N ASN A 214 41.90 27.70 -41.03
CA ASN A 214 42.82 27.23 -42.05
C ASN A 214 43.65 26.06 -41.52
N ASP A 215 44.41 25.39 -42.33
CA ASP A 215 45.10 24.16 -41.96
C ASP A 215 46.58 24.47 -41.60
N THR A 216 46.77 25.18 -40.48
CA THR A 216 48.12 25.53 -39.94
C THR A 216 48.27 25.02 -38.51
N GLU A 217 49.53 24.60 -38.15
CA GLU A 217 49.80 24.11 -36.77
C GLU A 217 49.57 25.17 -35.70
N ASP A 218 49.79 26.46 -35.98
CA ASP A 218 49.53 27.55 -35.05
C ASP A 218 48.02 27.70 -34.76
N LEU A 219 47.17 27.45 -35.78
CA LEU A 219 45.74 27.46 -35.58
C LEU A 219 45.30 26.33 -34.64
N ASP A 220 45.85 25.12 -34.79
CA ASP A 220 45.47 23.95 -33.96
C ASP A 220 45.72 24.22 -32.47
N LYS A 221 46.83 24.83 -32.09
CA LYS A 221 47.10 25.19 -30.69
C LYS A 221 46.13 26.29 -30.23
N ARG A 222 45.99 27.35 -31.00
CA ARG A 222 45.11 28.49 -30.66
C ARG A 222 43.63 28.06 -30.59
N LEU A 223 43.18 27.21 -31.50
CA LEU A 223 41.81 26.66 -31.47
C LEU A 223 41.58 25.80 -30.21
N ALA A 224 42.54 24.94 -29.85
CA ALA A 224 42.45 24.13 -28.63
C ALA A 224 42.38 24.99 -27.35
N GLU A 225 43.20 26.06 -27.27
CA GLU A 225 43.17 27.00 -26.12
C GLU A 225 41.84 27.77 -26.06
N SER A 226 41.34 28.22 -27.22
CA SER A 226 40.05 28.92 -27.34
C SER A 226 38.89 28.02 -26.97
N ILE A 227 38.89 26.71 -27.36
CA ILE A 227 37.89 25.70 -26.97
C ILE A 227 37.92 25.53 -25.47
N ASN A 228 39.10 25.34 -24.89
CA ASN A 228 39.22 25.11 -23.46
C ASN A 228 38.74 26.32 -22.64
N THR A 229 39.11 27.53 -23.07
CA THR A 229 38.67 28.79 -22.46
C THR A 229 37.16 28.98 -22.55
N ALA A 230 36.58 28.68 -23.71
CA ALA A 230 35.14 28.78 -23.94
C ALA A 230 34.35 27.77 -23.12
N MET A 231 34.85 26.53 -23.02
CA MET A 231 34.24 25.45 -22.18
C MET A 231 34.30 25.81 -20.71
N TYR A 232 35.40 26.39 -20.23
CA TYR A 232 35.51 26.82 -18.84
C TYR A 232 34.55 28.01 -18.55
N GLY A 233 34.48 28.99 -19.43
CA GLY A 233 33.57 30.15 -19.27
C GLY A 233 32.09 29.81 -19.43
N GLY A 234 31.78 28.86 -20.32
CA GLY A 234 30.42 28.46 -20.69
C GLY A 234 29.86 27.22 -19.96
N ASP A 235 30.45 26.80 -18.83
CA ASP A 235 30.02 25.64 -18.06
C ASP A 235 29.90 24.37 -18.92
N ASN A 236 31.01 23.98 -19.58
CA ASN A 236 31.14 22.87 -20.53
C ASN A 236 30.38 23.03 -21.86
N VAL A 237 29.91 24.22 -22.19
CA VAL A 237 29.26 24.54 -23.46
C VAL A 237 30.03 25.66 -24.21
N LEU A 238 30.25 25.47 -25.46
CA LEU A 238 30.71 26.53 -26.35
C LEU A 238 29.79 26.69 -27.55
N MET A 239 29.79 27.84 -28.16
CA MET A 239 29.06 28.16 -29.39
C MET A 239 30.05 28.64 -30.46
N VAL A 240 29.82 28.21 -31.69
CA VAL A 240 30.60 28.67 -32.86
C VAL A 240 29.65 29.40 -33.82
N LEU A 241 29.94 30.66 -34.06
CA LEU A 241 29.16 31.53 -34.95
C LEU A 241 30.00 31.90 -36.16
N GLU A 242 29.57 31.52 -37.36
CA GLU A 242 30.19 31.95 -38.59
C GLU A 242 29.91 33.47 -38.84
N GLU A 243 30.89 34.20 -39.28
CA GLU A 243 30.74 35.63 -39.55
C GLU A 243 29.70 35.85 -40.67
N GLY A 244 28.66 36.64 -40.37
CA GLY A 244 27.54 36.87 -41.28
C GLY A 244 26.33 35.92 -41.10
N GLN A 245 26.39 34.97 -40.21
CA GLN A 245 25.25 34.12 -39.80
C GLN A 245 24.66 34.60 -38.49
N GLU A 246 23.37 34.35 -38.29
CA GLU A 246 22.67 34.71 -37.04
C GLU A 246 22.63 33.57 -36.02
N GLU A 247 22.59 32.32 -36.48
CA GLU A 247 22.45 31.15 -35.65
C GLU A 247 23.79 30.47 -35.37
N PRO A 248 24.19 30.33 -34.06
CA PRO A 248 25.40 29.64 -33.72
C PRO A 248 25.19 28.13 -33.66
N ARG A 249 26.24 27.36 -33.92
CA ARG A 249 26.26 25.93 -33.64
C ARG A 249 26.84 25.69 -32.23
N TYR A 250 26.18 24.81 -31.48
CA TYR A 250 26.55 24.47 -30.11
C TYR A 250 27.42 23.22 -30.10
N PHE A 251 28.41 23.21 -29.18
CA PHE A 251 29.23 22.06 -28.80
C PHE A 251 29.31 21.98 -27.30
N SER A 252 29.34 20.75 -26.75
CA SER A 252 29.39 20.54 -25.30
C SER A 252 30.15 19.28 -24.96
N ARG A 253 30.82 19.31 -23.81
CA ARG A 253 31.34 18.13 -23.13
C ARG A 253 30.23 17.33 -22.47
N ASP A 254 29.10 17.97 -22.15
CA ASP A 254 27.89 17.35 -21.61
C ASP A 254 26.92 16.99 -22.74
N LEU A 255 25.91 16.18 -22.43
CA LEU A 255 24.85 15.80 -23.37
C LEU A 255 24.04 17.02 -23.79
N MET A 256 24.02 17.30 -25.08
CA MET A 256 23.37 18.49 -25.61
C MET A 256 22.63 18.21 -26.91
N CYS A 257 21.52 18.92 -27.11
CA CYS A 257 20.80 18.96 -28.39
C CYS A 257 21.58 19.82 -29.37
N PRO A 258 22.03 19.27 -30.51
CA PRO A 258 22.87 20.01 -31.47
C PRO A 258 22.16 21.16 -32.15
N THR A 259 20.81 21.21 -32.13
CA THR A 259 19.99 22.24 -32.80
C THR A 259 19.51 23.34 -31.84
N THR A 260 19.24 23.02 -30.55
CA THR A 260 18.67 24.01 -29.61
C THR A 260 19.61 24.42 -28.50
N GLY A 261 20.78 23.76 -28.37
CA GLY A 261 21.74 24.02 -27.30
C GLY A 261 21.21 23.66 -25.89
N ILE A 262 20.07 22.96 -25.78
CA ILE A 262 19.62 22.44 -24.50
C ILE A 262 20.56 21.33 -24.05
N SER A 263 21.15 21.47 -22.87
CA SER A 263 22.08 20.51 -22.30
C SER A 263 21.48 19.79 -21.11
N TYR A 264 21.84 18.53 -20.94
CA TYR A 264 21.59 17.74 -19.74
C TYR A 264 22.91 17.48 -19.01
N PRO A 265 22.93 17.62 -17.69
CA PRO A 265 24.11 17.21 -16.93
C PRO A 265 24.35 15.71 -17.14
N LYS A 266 25.61 15.29 -16.96
CA LYS A 266 25.97 13.86 -17.06
C LYS A 266 25.04 13.02 -16.18
N PRO A 267 24.38 11.98 -16.74
CA PRO A 267 23.40 11.22 -16.00
C PRO A 267 24.06 10.41 -14.88
N GLU A 268 23.49 10.53 -13.69
CA GLU A 268 23.84 9.76 -12.50
C GLU A 268 22.64 8.89 -12.11
N PRO A 269 22.82 7.80 -11.34
CA PRO A 269 21.68 7.01 -10.84
C PRO A 269 20.62 7.84 -10.10
N ASN A 270 21.05 8.94 -9.43
CA ASN A 270 20.16 9.88 -8.75
C ASN A 270 19.29 10.73 -9.68
N THR A 271 19.69 10.89 -10.95
CA THR A 271 18.89 11.58 -12.00
C THR A 271 17.60 10.81 -12.29
N PHE A 272 17.60 9.50 -12.10
CA PHE A 272 16.47 8.60 -12.30
C PHE A 272 15.77 8.20 -11.01
N SER A 273 16.09 8.83 -9.88
CA SER A 273 15.49 8.53 -8.59
C SER A 273 14.38 9.52 -8.24
N PHE A 274 13.17 9.01 -8.06
CA PHE A 274 12.06 9.81 -7.54
C PHE A 274 12.16 10.14 -6.05
N ASN A 275 13.15 9.57 -5.35
CA ASN A 275 13.48 9.87 -3.96
C ASN A 275 14.58 10.93 -3.83
N SER A 276 15.25 11.28 -4.94
CA SER A 276 16.32 12.27 -4.98
C SER A 276 15.81 13.61 -5.52
N PRO A 277 16.23 14.75 -4.93
CA PRO A 277 15.93 16.08 -5.50
C PRO A 277 16.40 16.27 -6.93
N LYS A 278 17.45 15.53 -7.39
CA LYS A 278 17.95 15.56 -8.76
C LYS A 278 16.97 14.97 -9.77
N GLY A 279 16.24 13.89 -9.40
CA GLY A 279 15.36 13.17 -10.33
C GLY A 279 13.87 13.36 -10.08
N MET A 280 13.44 13.73 -8.88
CA MET A 280 12.01 13.81 -8.52
C MET A 280 11.27 14.93 -9.24
N CYS A 281 10.02 14.68 -9.62
CA CYS A 281 9.11 15.71 -10.09
C CYS A 281 8.87 16.76 -9.01
N LYS A 282 9.12 18.02 -9.27
CA LYS A 282 8.99 19.12 -8.31
C LYS A 282 7.55 19.36 -7.85
N ASN A 283 6.55 19.11 -8.72
CA ASN A 283 5.15 19.34 -8.41
C ASN A 283 4.60 18.33 -7.38
N CYS A 284 4.93 17.06 -7.53
CA CYS A 284 4.45 16.01 -6.63
C CYS A 284 5.52 15.49 -5.64
N ASN A 285 6.72 16.08 -5.64
CA ASN A 285 7.85 15.67 -4.80
C ASN A 285 8.13 14.14 -4.87
N GLY A 286 8.06 13.57 -6.07
CA GLY A 286 8.29 12.16 -6.32
C GLY A 286 7.16 11.21 -5.92
N LEU A 287 5.97 11.73 -5.57
CA LEU A 287 4.83 10.90 -5.16
C LEU A 287 4.00 10.36 -6.34
N GLY A 288 4.08 11.01 -7.51
CA GLY A 288 3.31 10.66 -8.71
C GLY A 288 1.85 11.11 -8.68
N HIS A 289 1.39 11.68 -7.58
CA HIS A 289 0.04 12.18 -7.40
C HIS A 289 0.04 13.46 -6.55
N VAL A 290 -1.01 14.25 -6.71
CA VAL A 290 -1.26 15.46 -5.92
C VAL A 290 -2.66 15.38 -5.33
N HIS A 291 -2.95 16.24 -4.36
CA HIS A 291 -4.29 16.37 -3.80
C HIS A 291 -4.93 17.63 -4.39
N GLU A 292 -6.10 17.49 -4.96
CA GLU A 292 -6.87 18.58 -5.54
C GLU A 292 -8.23 18.70 -4.83
N VAL A 293 -8.67 19.93 -4.61
CA VAL A 293 -9.93 20.19 -3.92
C VAL A 293 -11.10 19.72 -4.77
N ASN A 294 -12.04 19.00 -4.17
CA ASN A 294 -13.25 18.52 -4.83
C ASN A 294 -14.48 19.30 -4.35
N GLU A 295 -15.01 20.16 -5.22
CA GLU A 295 -16.19 21.00 -4.91
C GLU A 295 -17.43 20.18 -4.51
N LYS A 296 -17.62 18.99 -5.06
CA LYS A 296 -18.72 18.07 -4.68
C LYS A 296 -18.62 17.60 -3.23
N LYS A 297 -17.41 17.58 -2.66
CA LYS A 297 -17.21 17.30 -1.24
C LYS A 297 -17.40 18.51 -0.37
N ILE A 298 -17.18 19.71 -0.92
CA ILE A 298 -17.47 20.99 -0.25
C ILE A 298 -18.98 21.22 -0.21
N LEU A 299 -19.67 20.93 -1.31
CA LEU A 299 -21.11 21.11 -1.52
C LEU A 299 -21.81 19.77 -1.75
N PRO A 300 -21.89 18.89 -0.75
CA PRO A 300 -22.41 17.53 -0.96
C PRO A 300 -23.92 17.49 -1.25
N ASN A 301 -24.66 18.50 -0.76
CA ASN A 301 -26.10 18.59 -0.97
C ASN A 301 -26.51 20.05 -1.26
N GLN A 302 -26.73 20.34 -2.53
CA GLN A 302 -27.11 21.68 -2.99
C GLN A 302 -28.54 22.12 -2.57
N LYS A 303 -29.37 21.22 -2.02
CA LYS A 303 -30.70 21.54 -1.46
C LYS A 303 -30.61 22.14 -0.05
N LEU A 304 -29.48 21.99 0.62
CA LEU A 304 -29.22 22.61 1.91
C LEU A 304 -28.81 24.08 1.72
N SER A 305 -29.15 24.88 2.70
CA SER A 305 -28.70 26.27 2.77
C SER A 305 -27.33 26.35 3.45
N ILE A 306 -26.63 27.48 3.28
CA ILE A 306 -25.36 27.74 3.97
C ILE A 306 -25.55 27.67 5.48
N LYS A 307 -26.67 28.23 6.00
CA LYS A 307 -27.01 28.21 7.43
C LYS A 307 -27.25 26.80 7.97
N ALA A 308 -27.78 25.91 7.15
CA ALA A 308 -28.05 24.51 7.49
C ALA A 308 -26.85 23.58 7.23
N GLY A 309 -25.65 24.14 7.02
CA GLY A 309 -24.43 23.34 6.80
C GLY A 309 -24.22 22.86 5.37
N GLY A 310 -24.83 23.52 4.38
CA GLY A 310 -24.67 23.18 2.97
C GLY A 310 -23.22 23.30 2.46
N ILE A 311 -22.37 24.08 3.13
CA ILE A 311 -20.91 24.12 2.92
C ILE A 311 -20.25 23.23 3.99
N ALA A 312 -19.99 21.98 3.65
CA ALA A 312 -19.54 20.95 4.58
C ALA A 312 -18.29 21.33 5.41
N PRO A 313 -17.24 21.98 4.88
CA PRO A 313 -16.07 22.41 5.66
C PRO A 313 -16.39 23.41 6.79
N LEU A 314 -17.44 24.20 6.65
CA LEU A 314 -17.86 25.19 7.65
C LEU A 314 -18.85 24.62 8.66
N GLY A 315 -19.60 23.58 8.27
CA GLY A 315 -20.69 23.02 9.07
C GLY A 315 -21.89 23.96 9.21
N GLU A 316 -22.73 23.71 10.23
CA GLU A 316 -23.86 24.57 10.55
C GLU A 316 -23.40 25.99 11.01
N TYR A 317 -24.30 26.98 10.80
CA TYR A 317 -24.00 28.36 11.10
C TYR A 317 -23.50 28.57 12.54
N LYS A 318 -22.40 29.28 12.66
CA LYS A 318 -21.80 29.76 13.91
C LYS A 318 -21.41 31.21 13.76
N LYS A 319 -21.48 31.97 14.86
CA LYS A 319 -20.99 33.36 14.89
C LYS A 319 -19.46 33.37 14.76
N SER A 320 -18.93 33.09 13.57
CA SER A 320 -17.49 33.06 13.27
C SER A 320 -17.14 34.08 12.19
N TRP A 321 -15.85 34.39 12.08
CA TRP A 321 -15.34 35.33 11.08
C TRP A 321 -15.63 34.86 9.64
N ALA A 322 -15.51 33.56 9.37
CA ALA A 322 -15.79 32.99 8.05
C ALA A 322 -17.25 33.21 7.61
N PHE A 323 -18.24 33.01 8.50
CA PHE A 323 -19.63 33.28 8.18
C PHE A 323 -19.93 34.77 7.98
N LYS A 324 -19.24 35.68 8.74
CA LYS A 324 -19.40 37.14 8.52
C LYS A 324 -18.92 37.58 7.14
N GLN A 325 -17.82 37.03 6.65
CA GLN A 325 -17.34 37.28 5.29
C GLN A 325 -18.38 36.83 4.25
N ILE A 326 -18.96 35.64 4.42
CA ILE A 326 -20.01 35.14 3.53
C ILE A 326 -21.28 35.96 3.62
N GLU A 327 -21.69 36.48 4.81
CA GLU A 327 -22.80 37.42 4.98
C GLU A 327 -22.58 38.70 4.18
N THR A 328 -21.37 39.23 4.14
CA THR A 328 -21.05 40.42 3.33
C THR A 328 -21.18 40.14 1.83
N ILE A 329 -20.74 38.96 1.38
CA ILE A 329 -20.93 38.51 -0.02
C ILE A 329 -22.44 38.35 -0.32
N ALA A 330 -23.21 37.75 0.62
CA ALA A 330 -24.65 37.56 0.46
C ALA A 330 -25.38 38.87 0.30
N GLN A 331 -25.07 39.90 1.11
CA GLN A 331 -25.64 41.26 1.01
C GLN A 331 -25.34 41.90 -0.36
N ARG A 332 -24.12 41.76 -0.88
CA ARG A 332 -23.71 42.33 -2.15
C ARG A 332 -24.38 41.65 -3.36
N TYR A 333 -24.55 40.34 -3.32
CA TYR A 333 -25.16 39.57 -4.41
C TYR A 333 -26.64 39.25 -4.21
N ASN A 334 -27.27 39.89 -3.19
CA ASN A 334 -28.71 39.89 -2.91
C ASN A 334 -29.28 38.46 -2.75
N PHE A 335 -28.68 37.64 -1.90
CA PHE A 335 -29.18 36.34 -1.46
C PHE A 335 -29.09 36.19 0.05
N GLU A 336 -29.86 35.25 0.63
CA GLU A 336 -29.84 34.99 2.07
C GLU A 336 -29.07 33.67 2.37
N LEU A 337 -28.45 33.60 3.57
CA LEU A 337 -27.77 32.36 3.99
C LEU A 337 -28.74 31.20 4.23
N THR A 338 -30.05 31.47 4.25
CA THR A 338 -31.14 30.50 4.34
C THR A 338 -31.55 29.95 2.99
N ASP A 339 -31.12 30.55 1.88
CA ASP A 339 -31.44 30.08 0.56
C ASP A 339 -30.70 28.73 0.27
N PRO A 340 -31.33 27.78 -0.42
CA PRO A 340 -30.64 26.61 -0.91
C PRO A 340 -29.44 26.98 -1.80
N ILE A 341 -28.34 26.26 -1.68
CA ILE A 341 -27.11 26.52 -2.47
C ILE A 341 -27.41 26.54 -3.97
N ALA A 342 -28.33 25.72 -4.44
CA ALA A 342 -28.76 25.67 -5.84
C ALA A 342 -29.37 27.00 -6.34
N ASN A 343 -29.88 27.85 -5.46
CA ASN A 343 -30.52 29.13 -5.77
C ASN A 343 -29.59 30.33 -5.62
N ILE A 344 -28.35 30.13 -5.11
CA ILE A 344 -27.35 31.19 -4.97
C ILE A 344 -26.83 31.57 -6.36
N PRO A 345 -26.71 32.90 -6.67
CA PRO A 345 -26.11 33.33 -7.93
C PRO A 345 -24.74 32.67 -8.19
N SER A 346 -24.51 32.24 -9.43
CA SER A 346 -23.27 31.53 -9.81
C SER A 346 -22.00 32.31 -9.47
N ASP A 347 -22.05 33.65 -9.68
CA ASP A 347 -20.90 34.54 -9.42
C ASP A 347 -20.60 34.64 -7.93
N ALA A 348 -21.64 34.73 -7.10
CA ALA A 348 -21.50 34.70 -5.64
C ALA A 348 -20.94 33.38 -5.15
N LEU A 349 -21.46 32.25 -5.66
CA LEU A 349 -20.98 30.91 -5.31
C LEU A 349 -19.52 30.70 -5.73
N ASN A 350 -19.15 31.18 -6.91
CA ASN A 350 -17.76 31.14 -7.39
C ASN A 350 -16.82 31.93 -6.46
N ILE A 351 -17.22 33.13 -6.03
CA ILE A 351 -16.43 33.93 -5.06
C ILE A 351 -16.33 33.16 -3.74
N ILE A 352 -17.44 32.62 -3.21
CA ILE A 352 -17.43 31.84 -1.96
C ILE A 352 -16.44 30.63 -2.07
N LEU A 353 -16.40 29.96 -3.21
CA LEU A 353 -15.53 28.79 -3.38
C LEU A 353 -14.07 29.16 -3.68
N HIS A 354 -13.83 30.10 -4.59
CA HIS A 354 -12.48 30.34 -5.15
C HIS A 354 -11.88 31.68 -4.72
N GLY A 355 -12.65 32.50 -4.01
CA GLY A 355 -12.21 33.86 -3.68
C GLY A 355 -12.46 34.86 -4.81
N GLY A 356 -12.21 36.12 -4.55
CA GLY A 356 -12.38 37.22 -5.52
C GLY A 356 -11.25 38.22 -5.45
N VAL A 357 -11.05 38.93 -6.55
CA VAL A 357 -10.09 40.04 -6.66
C VAL A 357 -10.65 41.29 -5.96
N GLU A 358 -11.95 41.31 -5.68
CA GLU A 358 -12.64 42.43 -5.07
C GLU A 358 -12.51 42.43 -3.54
N GLN A 359 -12.18 43.57 -3.01
CA GLN A 359 -12.10 43.78 -1.57
C GLN A 359 -13.50 43.94 -0.96
N PHE A 360 -13.78 43.22 0.11
CA PHE A 360 -15.02 43.29 0.86
C PHE A 360 -14.83 44.08 2.15
N GLU A 361 -15.79 44.98 2.47
CA GLU A 361 -15.81 45.70 3.73
C GLU A 361 -16.59 44.91 4.77
N VAL A 362 -15.92 44.50 5.84
CA VAL A 362 -16.56 43.74 6.94
C VAL A 362 -16.57 44.56 8.21
N ASP A 363 -17.78 44.82 8.73
CA ASP A 363 -17.99 45.50 10.01
C ASP A 363 -17.67 44.56 11.19
N SER A 364 -16.71 44.91 12.02
CA SER A 364 -16.40 44.14 13.23
C SER A 364 -16.86 44.90 14.50
N LYS A 365 -17.88 44.35 15.16
CA LYS A 365 -18.37 44.86 16.45
C LYS A 365 -17.66 44.26 17.68
N THR A 366 -16.66 43.39 17.51
CA THR A 366 -16.13 42.55 18.59
C THR A 366 -15.22 43.28 19.58
N LEU A 367 -14.74 44.48 19.26
CA LEU A 367 -13.87 45.30 20.12
C LEU A 367 -14.42 46.68 20.42
N GLY A 368 -15.73 46.91 20.29
CA GLY A 368 -16.34 48.22 20.62
C GLY A 368 -15.97 49.38 19.66
N VAL A 369 -15.23 49.11 18.59
CA VAL A 369 -14.83 50.09 17.57
C VAL A 369 -15.39 49.66 16.22
N ARG A 370 -16.25 50.44 15.61
CA ARG A 370 -16.69 50.24 14.22
C ARG A 370 -15.51 50.59 13.28
N ARG A 371 -14.79 49.60 12.84
CA ARG A 371 -13.82 49.74 11.73
C ARG A 371 -14.26 48.83 10.62
N ALA A 372 -14.47 49.37 9.45
CA ALA A 372 -14.58 48.63 8.21
C ALA A 372 -13.17 48.13 7.79
N TYR A 373 -13.04 46.84 7.59
CA TYR A 373 -11.80 46.25 7.08
C TYR A 373 -12.02 45.84 5.64
N LYS A 374 -11.14 46.29 4.77
CA LYS A 374 -11.05 45.76 3.39
C LYS A 374 -10.29 44.48 3.45
N ILE A 375 -10.92 43.40 3.03
CA ILE A 375 -10.33 42.03 3.09
C ILE A 375 -10.48 41.36 1.73
N ASP A 376 -9.38 40.80 1.25
CA ASP A 376 -9.38 39.89 0.11
C ASP A 376 -9.92 38.56 0.61
N TYR A 377 -11.06 38.11 0.07
CA TYR A 377 -11.63 36.81 0.43
C TYR A 377 -10.93 35.68 -0.31
N GLU A 378 -10.24 34.84 0.43
CA GLU A 378 -9.41 33.74 -0.12
C GLU A 378 -10.25 32.68 -0.87
N GLY A 379 -11.49 32.44 -0.44
CA GLY A 379 -12.34 31.36 -0.92
C GLY A 379 -12.08 30.03 -0.20
N ILE A 380 -13.13 29.24 -0.07
CA ILE A 380 -13.09 27.98 0.72
C ILE A 380 -12.15 26.95 0.11
N SER A 381 -12.13 26.83 -1.20
CA SER A 381 -11.24 25.90 -1.92
C SER A 381 -9.77 26.25 -1.73
N ASN A 382 -9.42 27.54 -1.83
CA ASN A 382 -8.06 28.01 -1.62
C ASN A 382 -7.67 27.90 -0.14
N PHE A 383 -8.58 28.18 0.78
CA PHE A 383 -8.36 27.97 2.20
C PHE A 383 -8.05 26.50 2.54
N ILE A 384 -8.83 25.54 2.02
CA ILE A 384 -8.57 24.11 2.20
C ILE A 384 -7.19 23.75 1.66
N LYS A 385 -6.82 24.27 0.49
CA LYS A 385 -5.51 24.03 -0.13
C LYS A 385 -4.37 24.59 0.71
N SER A 386 -4.50 25.85 1.17
CA SER A 386 -3.48 26.49 2.01
C SER A 386 -3.32 25.76 3.36
N GLN A 387 -4.42 25.34 4.00
CA GLN A 387 -4.37 24.55 5.23
C GLN A 387 -3.70 23.17 5.02
N PHE A 388 -3.89 22.54 3.86
CA PHE A 388 -3.22 21.29 3.53
C PHE A 388 -1.72 21.47 3.29
N GLU A 389 -1.31 22.54 2.60
CA GLU A 389 0.09 22.77 2.21
C GLU A 389 0.92 23.38 3.35
N GLN A 390 0.38 24.36 4.08
CA GLN A 390 1.13 25.23 4.99
C GLN A 390 0.99 24.83 6.47
N SER A 391 -0.08 24.13 6.88
CA SER A 391 -0.27 23.78 8.29
C SER A 391 0.72 22.70 8.74
N ASP A 392 1.31 22.85 9.92
CA ASP A 392 2.13 21.82 10.56
C ASP A 392 1.30 20.76 11.29
N SER A 393 0.02 21.06 11.56
CA SER A 393 -0.88 20.18 12.28
C SER A 393 -1.36 18.99 11.43
N THR A 394 -1.05 17.78 11.86
CA THR A 394 -1.51 16.53 11.21
C THR A 394 -3.05 16.40 11.22
N SER A 395 -3.74 16.95 12.22
CA SER A 395 -5.19 16.94 12.30
C SER A 395 -5.83 17.87 11.27
N ILE A 396 -5.26 19.06 11.06
CA ILE A 396 -5.73 20.02 10.03
C ILE A 396 -5.47 19.44 8.64
N LYS A 397 -4.30 18.88 8.38
CA LYS A 397 -4.01 18.20 7.10
C LYS A 397 -4.96 17.03 6.83
N ARG A 398 -5.35 16.29 7.87
CA ARG A 398 -6.33 15.20 7.73
C ARG A 398 -7.71 15.74 7.40
N TRP A 399 -8.16 16.77 8.11
CA TRP A 399 -9.40 17.46 7.82
C TRP A 399 -9.45 18.00 6.38
N ALA A 400 -8.41 18.72 5.93
CA ALA A 400 -8.35 19.25 4.57
C ALA A 400 -8.43 18.13 3.51
N LYS A 401 -7.79 16.99 3.74
CA LYS A 401 -7.85 15.82 2.84
C LYS A 401 -9.25 15.24 2.65
N GLU A 402 -10.15 15.42 3.60
CA GLU A 402 -11.54 14.93 3.46
C GLU A 402 -12.25 15.62 2.30
N TYR A 403 -11.89 16.88 2.01
CA TYR A 403 -12.44 17.68 0.91
C TYR A 403 -11.61 17.67 -0.38
N MET A 404 -10.56 16.86 -0.43
CA MET A 404 -9.68 16.74 -1.58
C MET A 404 -9.78 15.34 -2.21
N ASP A 405 -9.50 15.27 -3.51
CA ASP A 405 -9.28 14.02 -4.23
C ASP A 405 -7.78 13.83 -4.51
N LYS A 406 -7.36 12.59 -4.52
CA LYS A 406 -6.04 12.20 -4.94
C LYS A 406 -6.05 11.97 -6.45
N ILE A 407 -5.39 12.84 -7.21
CA ILE A 407 -5.29 12.75 -8.65
C ILE A 407 -3.86 12.47 -9.11
N THR A 408 -3.72 11.89 -10.29
CA THR A 408 -2.40 11.72 -10.93
C THR A 408 -1.77 13.10 -11.16
N CYS A 409 -0.49 13.24 -10.83
CA CYS A 409 0.22 14.51 -10.99
C CYS A 409 0.21 14.97 -12.47
N PRO A 410 -0.35 16.14 -12.80
CA PRO A 410 -0.45 16.60 -14.19
C PRO A 410 0.92 16.89 -14.81
N SER A 411 1.91 17.27 -14.00
CA SER A 411 3.26 17.62 -14.51
C SER A 411 4.08 16.40 -14.92
N CYS A 412 3.94 15.26 -14.24
CA CYS A 412 4.73 14.07 -14.53
C CYS A 412 3.89 12.89 -15.04
N GLY A 413 2.57 13.04 -15.17
CA GLY A 413 1.69 11.96 -15.62
C GLY A 413 1.76 10.68 -14.76
N GLY A 414 2.16 10.81 -13.46
CA GLY A 414 2.33 9.67 -12.56
C GLY A 414 3.72 9.03 -12.55
N SER A 415 4.63 9.42 -13.46
CA SER A 415 5.99 8.88 -13.57
C SER A 415 6.87 9.15 -12.35
N ARG A 416 6.51 10.13 -11.50
CA ARG A 416 7.24 10.60 -10.31
C ARG A 416 8.55 11.35 -10.60
N LEU A 417 9.02 11.33 -11.85
CA LEU A 417 10.29 11.87 -12.30
C LEU A 417 10.14 13.23 -12.97
N ARG A 418 11.24 13.96 -13.09
CA ARG A 418 11.34 15.17 -13.92
C ARG A 418 11.19 14.82 -15.39
N LYS A 419 10.79 15.82 -16.17
CA LYS A 419 10.61 15.69 -17.62
C LYS A 419 11.90 15.23 -18.30
N GLU A 420 13.03 15.82 -17.94
CA GLU A 420 14.35 15.53 -18.51
C GLU A 420 14.75 14.06 -18.33
N SER A 421 14.48 13.49 -17.14
CA SER A 421 14.80 12.07 -16.85
C SER A 421 14.01 11.09 -17.71
N LEU A 422 12.84 11.49 -18.23
CA LEU A 422 11.99 10.65 -19.08
C LEU A 422 12.45 10.64 -20.56
N TYR A 423 13.38 11.51 -20.93
CA TYR A 423 13.95 11.56 -22.27
C TYR A 423 15.27 10.80 -22.42
N PHE A 424 15.68 10.09 -21.39
CA PHE A 424 16.65 9.01 -21.49
C PHE A 424 15.92 7.73 -21.84
N LYS A 425 16.36 7.05 -22.88
CA LYS A 425 15.73 5.81 -23.38
C LYS A 425 16.75 4.70 -23.52
N PHE A 426 16.30 3.51 -23.23
CA PHE A 426 17.00 2.26 -23.43
C PHE A 426 16.10 1.35 -24.27
N ASP A 427 16.53 0.95 -25.46
CA ASP A 427 15.70 0.29 -26.49
C ASP A 427 14.32 1.00 -26.66
N GLU A 428 14.34 2.30 -26.96
CA GLU A 428 13.18 3.17 -27.15
C GLU A 428 12.24 3.37 -25.94
N LYS A 429 12.54 2.76 -24.79
CA LYS A 429 11.75 2.85 -23.57
C LYS A 429 12.43 3.71 -22.51
N ASN A 430 11.68 4.57 -21.84
CA ASN A 430 12.17 5.30 -20.68
C ASN A 430 11.96 4.48 -19.38
N ILE A 431 12.62 4.89 -18.30
CA ILE A 431 12.56 4.17 -17.02
C ILE A 431 11.15 4.11 -16.40
N ALA A 432 10.28 5.11 -16.65
CA ALA A 432 8.92 5.11 -16.15
C ALA A 432 8.04 4.13 -16.93
N GLU A 433 8.24 4.03 -18.25
CA GLU A 433 7.56 3.03 -19.08
C GLU A 433 7.93 1.63 -18.64
N LEU A 434 9.23 1.31 -18.47
CA LEU A 434 9.67 0.01 -17.96
C LEU A 434 9.10 -0.28 -16.57
N SER A 435 9.09 0.72 -15.68
CA SER A 435 8.55 0.53 -14.32
C SER A 435 7.03 0.34 -14.30
N SER A 436 6.32 0.72 -15.34
CA SER A 436 4.86 0.57 -15.46
C SER A 436 4.43 -0.73 -16.15
N MET A 437 5.35 -1.45 -16.77
CA MET A 437 5.13 -2.79 -17.29
C MET A 437 4.82 -3.75 -16.15
N ASP A 438 4.02 -4.78 -16.40
CA ASP A 438 3.95 -5.89 -15.47
C ASP A 438 5.25 -6.73 -15.53
N ILE A 439 5.48 -7.53 -14.49
CA ILE A 439 6.73 -8.29 -14.34
C ILE A 439 6.93 -9.27 -15.51
N ALA A 440 5.84 -9.83 -16.06
CA ALA A 440 5.92 -10.72 -17.22
C ALA A 440 6.36 -9.95 -18.48
N GLU A 441 5.73 -8.80 -18.79
CA GLU A 441 6.13 -7.95 -19.92
C GLU A 441 7.59 -7.45 -19.77
N LEU A 442 7.98 -7.13 -18.53
CA LEU A 442 9.34 -6.67 -18.23
C LEU A 442 10.36 -7.81 -18.45
N ALA A 443 10.01 -9.04 -18.11
CA ALA A 443 10.83 -10.22 -18.40
C ALA A 443 11.03 -10.40 -19.91
N ASP A 444 9.94 -10.33 -20.68
CA ASP A 444 9.98 -10.45 -22.14
C ASP A 444 10.82 -9.34 -22.77
N PHE A 445 10.71 -8.11 -22.28
CA PHE A 445 11.52 -6.98 -22.72
C PHE A 445 13.02 -7.26 -22.53
N PHE A 446 13.44 -7.66 -21.31
CA PHE A 446 14.85 -7.92 -21.05
C PHE A 446 15.39 -9.17 -21.76
N ASN A 447 14.56 -10.18 -21.98
CA ASN A 447 14.96 -11.37 -22.76
C ASN A 447 15.13 -11.04 -24.25
N GLY A 448 14.40 -10.05 -24.77
CA GLY A 448 14.50 -9.60 -26.16
C GLY A 448 15.65 -8.63 -26.46
N LEU A 449 16.47 -8.27 -25.48
CA LEU A 449 17.54 -7.28 -25.63
C LEU A 449 18.86 -7.82 -26.17
N ASP A 450 19.11 -9.11 -26.03
CA ASP A 450 20.44 -9.72 -26.29
C ASP A 450 21.00 -9.44 -27.69
N ASN A 451 20.13 -9.13 -28.67
CA ASN A 451 20.52 -8.82 -30.06
C ASN A 451 20.28 -7.37 -30.50
N LYS A 452 19.90 -6.48 -29.59
CA LYS A 452 19.51 -5.09 -29.92
C LYS A 452 20.47 -4.03 -29.44
N LEU A 453 21.38 -4.38 -28.55
CA LEU A 453 22.34 -3.45 -27.97
C LEU A 453 23.56 -3.31 -28.88
N ASP A 454 24.10 -2.07 -28.98
CA ASP A 454 25.39 -1.88 -29.62
C ASP A 454 26.51 -2.49 -28.74
N GLY A 455 27.68 -2.76 -29.34
CA GLY A 455 28.76 -3.49 -28.66
C GLY A 455 29.27 -2.81 -27.39
N SER A 456 29.21 -1.48 -27.29
CA SER A 456 29.60 -0.73 -26.09
C SER A 456 28.51 -0.79 -25.01
N GLN A 457 27.25 -0.64 -25.40
CA GLN A 457 26.10 -0.78 -24.48
C GLN A 457 26.02 -2.19 -23.93
N GLN A 458 26.29 -3.22 -24.74
CA GLN A 458 26.27 -4.62 -24.33
C GLN A 458 27.26 -4.88 -23.19
N ILE A 459 28.53 -4.46 -23.37
CA ILE A 459 29.58 -4.66 -22.36
C ILE A 459 29.24 -3.95 -21.03
N ILE A 460 28.70 -2.73 -21.10
CA ILE A 460 28.35 -1.93 -19.93
C ILE A 460 27.13 -2.51 -19.20
N ALA A 461 26.16 -3.00 -19.95
CA ALA A 461 24.85 -3.40 -19.42
C ALA A 461 24.75 -4.86 -18.97
N GLU A 462 25.65 -5.75 -19.44
CA GLU A 462 25.57 -7.20 -19.28
C GLU A 462 25.33 -7.64 -17.82
N GLU A 463 26.21 -7.27 -16.89
CA GLU A 463 26.08 -7.65 -15.50
C GLU A 463 24.83 -7.02 -14.84
N ILE A 464 24.46 -5.79 -15.22
CA ILE A 464 23.27 -5.11 -14.67
C ILE A 464 21.99 -5.83 -15.16
N ILE A 465 21.94 -6.19 -16.44
CA ILE A 465 20.79 -6.90 -17.03
C ILE A 465 20.65 -8.30 -16.41
N LYS A 466 21.75 -9.00 -16.17
CA LYS A 466 21.76 -10.30 -15.51
C LYS A 466 21.15 -10.23 -14.11
N GLU A 467 21.52 -9.22 -13.32
CA GLU A 467 20.95 -8.99 -12.00
C GLU A 467 19.45 -8.66 -12.06
N ILE A 468 19.03 -7.85 -13.04
CA ILE A 468 17.61 -7.53 -13.27
C ILE A 468 16.83 -8.79 -13.66
N LYS A 469 17.31 -9.58 -14.63
CA LYS A 469 16.69 -10.84 -15.09
C LYS A 469 16.53 -11.83 -13.92
N THR A 470 17.56 -11.95 -13.10
CA THR A 470 17.55 -12.83 -11.92
C THR A 470 16.45 -12.45 -10.92
N ARG A 471 16.34 -11.17 -10.56
CA ARG A 471 15.30 -10.67 -9.62
C ARG A 471 13.90 -10.77 -10.21
N ILE A 472 13.74 -10.50 -11.50
CA ILE A 472 12.47 -10.67 -12.21
C ILE A 472 12.04 -12.14 -12.16
N ARG A 473 12.95 -13.09 -12.42
CA ARG A 473 12.66 -14.52 -12.36
C ARG A 473 12.13 -14.94 -10.99
N PHE A 474 12.73 -14.48 -9.89
CA PHE A 474 12.22 -14.79 -8.54
C PHE A 474 10.81 -14.26 -8.28
N LEU A 475 10.46 -13.11 -8.83
CA LEU A 475 9.09 -12.59 -8.75
C LEU A 475 8.10 -13.44 -9.55
N LEU A 476 8.51 -13.93 -10.73
CA LEU A 476 7.70 -14.84 -11.53
C LEU A 476 7.51 -16.20 -10.83
N ASP A 477 8.56 -16.71 -10.20
CA ASP A 477 8.55 -18.00 -9.50
C ASP A 477 7.58 -18.00 -8.30
N VAL A 478 7.38 -16.85 -7.66
CA VAL A 478 6.37 -16.70 -6.57
C VAL A 478 4.99 -16.25 -7.05
N GLY A 479 4.73 -16.22 -8.37
CA GLY A 479 3.43 -15.90 -8.95
C GLY A 479 3.04 -14.43 -8.87
N LEU A 480 4.00 -13.50 -9.01
CA LEU A 480 3.78 -12.06 -9.00
C LEU A 480 3.95 -11.43 -10.40
N ASP A 481 3.69 -12.19 -11.44
CA ASP A 481 3.80 -11.83 -12.86
C ASP A 481 3.00 -10.59 -13.25
N TYR A 482 1.85 -10.36 -12.60
CA TYR A 482 0.91 -9.27 -12.85
C TYR A 482 1.23 -7.93 -12.16
N LEU A 483 2.20 -7.88 -11.26
CA LEU A 483 2.59 -6.65 -10.57
C LEU A 483 3.46 -5.77 -11.46
N SER A 484 3.38 -4.46 -11.26
CA SER A 484 4.32 -3.50 -11.87
C SER A 484 5.30 -2.94 -10.84
N LEU A 485 6.50 -2.56 -11.28
CA LEU A 485 7.54 -2.02 -10.39
C LEU A 485 7.13 -0.69 -9.72
N ASN A 486 6.32 0.13 -10.39
CA ASN A 486 5.86 1.42 -9.86
C ASN A 486 4.71 1.30 -8.87
N ARG A 487 4.14 0.09 -8.66
CA ARG A 487 3.04 -0.14 -7.72
C ARG A 487 3.49 0.18 -6.30
N SER A 488 2.70 1.02 -5.62
CA SER A 488 2.99 1.43 -4.23
C SER A 488 2.84 0.25 -3.26
N SER A 489 3.78 0.11 -2.34
CA SER A 489 3.74 -0.91 -1.28
C SER A 489 2.47 -0.85 -0.42
N LYS A 490 1.88 0.33 -0.25
CA LYS A 490 0.61 0.52 0.48
C LYS A 490 -0.61 -0.10 -0.20
N SER A 491 -0.54 -0.36 -1.50
CA SER A 491 -1.63 -0.94 -2.27
C SER A 491 -1.53 -2.47 -2.40
N LEU A 492 -0.47 -3.06 -1.87
CA LEU A 492 -0.27 -4.49 -1.87
C LEU A 492 -1.13 -5.17 -0.81
N SER A 493 -1.67 -6.33 -1.13
CA SER A 493 -2.26 -7.24 -0.15
C SER A 493 -1.17 -7.81 0.77
N GLY A 494 -1.57 -8.36 1.93
CA GLY A 494 -0.64 -9.01 2.85
C GLY A 494 0.18 -10.12 2.16
N GLY A 495 -0.48 -10.99 1.41
CA GLY A 495 0.17 -12.08 0.67
C GLY A 495 1.08 -11.58 -0.45
N GLU A 496 0.71 -10.53 -1.21
CA GLU A 496 1.60 -9.92 -2.22
C GLU A 496 2.89 -9.38 -1.58
N ALA A 497 2.76 -8.65 -0.47
CA ALA A 497 3.91 -8.09 0.24
C ALA A 497 4.83 -9.19 0.80
N GLN A 498 4.26 -10.27 1.31
CA GLN A 498 4.97 -11.43 1.83
C GLN A 498 5.74 -12.16 0.72
N ARG A 499 5.10 -12.39 -0.43
CA ARG A 499 5.75 -13.03 -1.58
C ARG A 499 6.87 -12.18 -2.19
N ILE A 500 6.72 -10.86 -2.23
CA ILE A 500 7.83 -9.96 -2.63
C ILE A 500 9.03 -10.14 -1.71
N ARG A 501 8.81 -10.22 -0.39
CA ARG A 501 9.91 -10.48 0.56
C ARG A 501 10.52 -11.86 0.34
N LEU A 502 9.69 -12.89 0.13
CA LEU A 502 10.18 -14.23 -0.16
C LEU A 502 11.05 -14.22 -1.41
N ALA A 503 10.60 -13.62 -2.52
CA ALA A 503 11.37 -13.48 -3.75
C ALA A 503 12.70 -12.76 -3.53
N THR A 504 12.71 -11.70 -2.72
CA THR A 504 13.95 -10.98 -2.37
C THR A 504 14.90 -11.86 -1.55
N GLN A 505 14.38 -12.67 -0.62
CA GLN A 505 15.21 -13.57 0.19
C GLN A 505 15.77 -14.74 -0.63
N ILE A 506 14.98 -15.32 -1.53
CA ILE A 506 15.48 -16.33 -2.50
C ILE A 506 16.60 -15.71 -3.34
N GLY A 507 16.44 -14.46 -3.77
CA GLY A 507 17.43 -13.71 -4.53
C GLY A 507 18.74 -13.43 -3.79
N SER A 508 18.72 -13.39 -2.46
CA SER A 508 19.93 -13.17 -1.65
C SER A 508 20.87 -14.38 -1.64
N GLN A 509 20.39 -15.55 -2.04
CA GLN A 509 21.12 -16.83 -2.06
C GLN A 509 21.83 -17.17 -0.74
N LEU A 510 21.28 -16.75 0.40
CA LEU A 510 21.79 -17.07 1.71
C LEU A 510 21.65 -18.56 1.98
N VAL A 511 22.66 -19.16 2.61
CA VAL A 511 22.77 -20.58 2.94
C VAL A 511 22.87 -20.75 4.46
N GLY A 512 22.32 -21.84 5.00
CA GLY A 512 22.38 -22.13 6.43
C GLY A 512 21.48 -21.26 7.28
N VAL A 513 20.43 -20.66 6.71
CA VAL A 513 19.45 -19.78 7.38
C VAL A 513 18.19 -20.56 7.71
N LEU A 514 17.55 -20.21 8.81
CA LEU A 514 16.22 -20.69 9.15
C LEU A 514 15.18 -19.64 8.73
N TYR A 515 14.36 -19.97 7.74
CA TYR A 515 13.23 -19.15 7.31
C TYR A 515 11.95 -19.58 8.01
N ILE A 516 11.20 -18.62 8.56
CA ILE A 516 9.90 -18.85 9.18
C ILE A 516 8.85 -18.01 8.46
N LEU A 517 7.85 -18.67 7.87
CA LEU A 517 6.80 -18.04 7.09
C LEU A 517 5.43 -18.23 7.75
N ASP A 518 4.61 -17.17 7.73
CA ASP A 518 3.25 -17.16 8.27
C ASP A 518 2.25 -17.21 7.12
N GLU A 519 1.60 -18.36 6.94
CA GLU A 519 0.53 -18.61 5.96
C GLU A 519 0.82 -18.03 4.55
N PRO A 520 1.93 -18.41 3.88
CA PRO A 520 2.34 -17.81 2.61
C PRO A 520 1.40 -18.12 1.44
N SER A 521 0.50 -19.11 1.55
CA SER A 521 -0.50 -19.48 0.54
C SER A 521 -1.70 -18.53 0.49
N ILE A 522 -1.81 -17.58 1.43
CA ILE A 522 -2.96 -16.67 1.53
C ILE A 522 -3.23 -15.89 0.24
N GLY A 523 -4.51 -15.89 -0.17
CA GLY A 523 -4.97 -15.17 -1.36
C GLY A 523 -4.42 -15.72 -2.67
N LEU A 524 -3.86 -16.93 -2.66
CA LEU A 524 -3.42 -17.64 -3.85
C LEU A 524 -4.50 -18.52 -4.43
N HIS A 525 -4.59 -18.50 -5.75
CA HIS A 525 -5.26 -19.56 -6.49
C HIS A 525 -4.42 -20.85 -6.42
N GLN A 526 -5.03 -22.03 -6.46
CA GLN A 526 -4.32 -23.31 -6.35
C GLN A 526 -3.17 -23.45 -7.36
N ARG A 527 -3.33 -22.94 -8.58
CA ARG A 527 -2.25 -22.88 -9.57
C ARG A 527 -1.00 -22.14 -9.07
N ASP A 528 -1.22 -21.01 -8.40
CA ASP A 528 -0.13 -20.16 -7.92
C ASP A 528 0.50 -20.77 -6.65
N ASN A 529 -0.27 -21.56 -5.90
CA ASN A 529 0.20 -22.31 -4.74
C ASN A 529 1.24 -23.39 -5.12
N GLU A 530 1.04 -24.10 -6.24
CA GLU A 530 2.02 -25.03 -6.78
C GLU A 530 3.38 -24.36 -7.04
N ARG A 531 3.37 -23.12 -7.59
CA ARG A 531 4.61 -22.34 -7.80
C ARG A 531 5.28 -21.94 -6.50
N LEU A 532 4.49 -21.50 -5.51
CA LEU A 532 5.00 -21.16 -4.19
C LEU A 532 5.69 -22.35 -3.52
N ILE A 533 5.07 -23.54 -3.53
CA ILE A 533 5.65 -24.77 -2.99
C ILE A 533 7.00 -25.08 -3.66
N HIS A 534 7.07 -24.93 -4.98
CA HIS A 534 8.33 -25.13 -5.71
C HIS A 534 9.41 -24.13 -5.25
N SER A 535 9.06 -22.86 -5.08
CA SER A 535 9.98 -21.82 -4.61
C SER A 535 10.49 -22.10 -3.19
N LEU A 536 9.64 -22.57 -2.28
CA LEU A 536 10.03 -22.96 -0.92
C LEU A 536 10.96 -24.19 -0.91
N LYS A 537 10.69 -25.16 -1.79
CA LYS A 537 11.58 -26.31 -1.97
C LYS A 537 12.94 -25.88 -2.53
N SER A 538 12.97 -24.98 -3.50
CA SER A 538 14.21 -24.42 -4.03
C SER A 538 15.02 -23.69 -2.94
N LEU A 539 14.35 -22.94 -2.05
CA LEU A 539 14.99 -22.26 -0.92
C LEU A 539 15.60 -23.27 0.08
N ARG A 540 14.91 -24.38 0.33
CA ARG A 540 15.42 -25.50 1.13
C ARG A 540 16.62 -26.17 0.46
N ASP A 541 16.55 -26.46 -0.83
CA ASP A 541 17.54 -27.23 -1.59
C ASP A 541 18.90 -26.50 -1.72
N ILE A 542 18.93 -25.19 -1.50
CA ILE A 542 20.15 -24.38 -1.37
C ILE A 542 20.88 -24.66 -0.03
N GLY A 543 20.27 -25.38 0.92
CA GLY A 543 20.85 -25.68 2.24
C GLY A 543 20.24 -24.83 3.37
N ASN A 544 18.98 -24.41 3.25
CA ASN A 544 18.25 -23.69 4.28
C ASN A 544 17.21 -24.56 4.98
N SER A 545 16.87 -24.20 6.21
CA SER A 545 15.72 -24.76 6.92
C SER A 545 14.51 -23.84 6.68
N VAL A 546 13.35 -24.41 6.39
CA VAL A 546 12.15 -23.65 6.10
C VAL A 546 11.01 -24.14 6.98
N ILE A 547 10.53 -23.29 7.90
CA ILE A 547 9.33 -23.54 8.73
C ILE A 547 8.18 -22.71 8.18
N VAL A 548 7.06 -23.35 7.92
CA VAL A 548 5.84 -22.72 7.41
C VAL A 548 4.69 -23.01 8.37
N VAL A 549 4.04 -21.97 8.88
CA VAL A 549 2.76 -22.09 9.56
C VAL A 549 1.67 -22.10 8.51
N GLU A 550 0.95 -23.23 8.34
CA GLU A 550 0.01 -23.39 7.23
C GLU A 550 -1.17 -24.31 7.52
N HIS A 551 -2.23 -24.10 6.71
CA HIS A 551 -3.46 -24.89 6.73
C HIS A 551 -3.80 -25.48 5.36
N ASP A 552 -3.07 -25.11 4.32
CA ASP A 552 -3.31 -25.58 2.96
C ASP A 552 -2.94 -27.06 2.80
N ARG A 553 -3.84 -27.84 2.16
CA ARG A 553 -3.66 -29.30 1.95
C ARG A 553 -2.40 -29.60 1.14
N ASP A 554 -2.22 -28.88 0.01
CA ASP A 554 -1.09 -29.15 -0.90
C ASP A 554 0.24 -28.84 -0.20
N MET A 555 0.29 -27.75 0.59
CA MET A 555 1.49 -27.41 1.36
C MET A 555 1.84 -28.48 2.39
N ILE A 556 0.84 -29.00 3.12
CA ILE A 556 1.02 -30.05 4.11
C ILE A 556 1.49 -31.35 3.44
N GLU A 557 0.89 -31.74 2.31
CA GLU A 557 1.26 -32.98 1.58
C GLU A 557 2.65 -32.93 0.95
N HIS A 558 3.13 -31.73 0.61
CA HIS A 558 4.45 -31.55 -0.02
C HIS A 558 5.58 -31.23 0.98
N ALA A 559 5.27 -31.15 2.28
CA ALA A 559 6.25 -30.94 3.34
C ALA A 559 7.16 -32.17 3.53
N ASP A 560 8.38 -31.97 4.00
CA ASP A 560 9.28 -33.05 4.43
C ASP A 560 8.92 -33.54 5.83
N HIS A 561 8.42 -32.63 6.68
CA HIS A 561 8.03 -32.90 8.06
C HIS A 561 6.84 -32.02 8.43
N VAL A 562 5.91 -32.57 9.21
CA VAL A 562 4.72 -31.85 9.68
C VAL A 562 4.61 -31.96 11.20
N ILE A 563 4.22 -30.87 11.83
CA ILE A 563 3.96 -30.80 13.27
C ILE A 563 2.52 -30.31 13.43
N ASP A 564 1.65 -31.14 14.02
CA ASP A 564 0.25 -30.81 14.26
C ASP A 564 0.05 -30.42 15.72
N ILE A 565 -0.43 -29.20 15.96
CA ILE A 565 -0.62 -28.61 17.30
C ILE A 565 -2.12 -28.53 17.64
N GLY A 566 -2.49 -29.07 18.77
CA GLY A 566 -3.89 -29.16 19.22
C GLY A 566 -4.02 -29.53 20.68
N PRO A 567 -5.03 -30.34 21.04
CA PRO A 567 -6.13 -30.85 20.20
C PRO A 567 -7.22 -29.86 19.86
N LYS A 568 -7.30 -28.72 20.58
CA LYS A 568 -8.30 -27.64 20.41
C LYS A 568 -7.60 -26.28 20.38
N ALA A 569 -8.39 -25.20 20.41
CA ALA A 569 -7.91 -23.83 20.42
C ALA A 569 -7.80 -23.24 21.84
N GLY A 570 -7.03 -22.18 22.02
CA GLY A 570 -6.87 -21.44 23.28
C GLY A 570 -6.28 -22.29 24.39
N ARG A 571 -6.86 -22.22 25.59
CA ARG A 571 -6.40 -22.98 26.78
C ARG A 571 -6.45 -24.50 26.62
N HIS A 572 -7.23 -25.01 25.70
CA HIS A 572 -7.35 -26.43 25.37
C HIS A 572 -6.46 -26.88 24.21
N GLY A 573 -5.67 -25.97 23.66
CA GLY A 573 -4.62 -26.24 22.68
C GLY A 573 -3.25 -26.33 23.31
N GLY A 574 -2.21 -26.09 22.53
CA GLY A 574 -0.83 -25.96 22.99
C GLY A 574 -0.08 -27.27 23.22
N GLU A 575 -0.55 -28.39 22.68
CA GLU A 575 0.11 -29.69 22.74
C GLU A 575 0.48 -30.16 21.33
N ILE A 576 1.60 -30.86 21.20
CA ILE A 576 1.92 -31.55 19.95
C ILE A 576 1.12 -32.85 19.90
N ILE A 577 0.18 -32.94 18.97
CA ILE A 577 -0.71 -34.11 18.83
C ILE A 577 -0.16 -35.10 17.81
N SER A 578 0.60 -34.68 16.83
CA SER A 578 1.38 -35.56 15.98
C SER A 578 2.55 -34.82 15.30
N GLN A 579 3.60 -35.56 14.97
CA GLN A 579 4.73 -35.05 14.21
C GLN A 579 5.32 -36.17 13.35
N GLY A 580 5.85 -35.84 12.20
CA GLY A 580 6.48 -36.79 11.28
C GLY A 580 6.31 -36.42 9.82
N LYS A 581 6.55 -37.38 8.93
CA LYS A 581 6.29 -37.19 7.50
C LYS A 581 4.79 -37.08 7.21
N PRO A 582 4.33 -36.42 6.15
CA PRO A 582 2.90 -36.32 5.81
C PRO A 582 2.18 -37.68 5.72
N VAL A 583 2.89 -38.72 5.31
CA VAL A 583 2.36 -40.11 5.23
C VAL A 583 2.09 -40.67 6.64
N ASP A 584 2.89 -40.29 7.63
CA ASP A 584 2.75 -40.79 9.02
C ASP A 584 1.60 -40.11 9.74
N LEU A 585 1.32 -38.84 9.44
CA LEU A 585 0.12 -38.13 9.93
C LEU A 585 -1.16 -38.90 9.62
N LYS A 586 -1.24 -39.56 8.47
CA LYS A 586 -2.41 -40.38 8.07
C LYS A 586 -2.69 -41.56 9.01
N LYS A 587 -1.74 -41.91 9.86
CA LYS A 587 -1.89 -43.00 10.88
C LYS A 587 -2.47 -42.47 12.19
N HIS A 588 -2.51 -41.16 12.39
CA HIS A 588 -3.01 -40.54 13.60
C HIS A 588 -4.43 -40.00 13.37
N HIS A 589 -5.33 -40.23 14.32
CA HIS A 589 -6.70 -39.69 14.28
C HIS A 589 -6.75 -38.26 14.85
N THR A 590 -6.07 -37.33 14.17
CA THR A 590 -6.17 -35.91 14.48
C THR A 590 -7.16 -35.24 13.53
N LEU A 591 -7.68 -34.06 13.90
CA LEU A 591 -8.59 -33.32 13.03
C LEU A 591 -7.95 -33.01 11.67
N THR A 592 -6.68 -32.60 11.67
CA THR A 592 -5.93 -32.31 10.42
C THR A 592 -5.80 -33.57 9.58
N ALA A 593 -5.41 -34.69 10.19
CA ALA A 593 -5.27 -35.98 9.50
C ALA A 593 -6.60 -36.46 8.91
N ASP A 594 -7.71 -36.36 9.65
CA ASP A 594 -9.05 -36.75 9.19
C ASP A 594 -9.48 -36.00 7.93
N TYR A 595 -9.16 -34.69 7.83
CA TYR A 595 -9.45 -33.91 6.61
C TYR A 595 -8.50 -34.23 5.44
N ILE A 596 -7.22 -34.45 5.70
CA ILE A 596 -6.25 -34.80 4.66
C ILE A 596 -6.54 -36.20 4.09
N THR A 597 -6.94 -37.14 4.93
CA THR A 597 -7.25 -38.54 4.50
C THR A 597 -8.66 -38.68 3.93
N GLY A 598 -9.51 -37.65 3.99
CA GLY A 598 -10.89 -37.69 3.53
C GLY A 598 -11.86 -38.44 4.47
N VAL A 599 -11.45 -38.79 5.71
CA VAL A 599 -12.34 -39.31 6.74
C VAL A 599 -13.39 -38.27 7.12
N LYS A 600 -12.95 -36.99 7.17
CA LYS A 600 -13.83 -35.83 7.26
C LYS A 600 -13.72 -35.01 6.00
N GLU A 601 -14.86 -34.53 5.47
CA GLU A 601 -14.89 -33.64 4.34
C GLU A 601 -15.98 -32.57 4.51
N ILE A 602 -15.77 -31.40 3.89
CA ILE A 602 -16.80 -30.39 3.74
C ILE A 602 -17.67 -30.83 2.57
N SER A 603 -18.88 -31.33 2.87
CA SER A 603 -19.76 -31.99 1.89
C SER A 603 -20.39 -30.98 0.93
N VAL A 604 -20.45 -31.35 -0.35
CA VAL A 604 -21.14 -30.57 -1.39
C VAL A 604 -22.67 -30.60 -1.12
N PRO A 605 -23.36 -29.46 -1.23
CA PRO A 605 -24.82 -29.41 -1.08
C PRO A 605 -25.53 -30.30 -2.12
N LYS A 606 -26.48 -31.12 -1.68
CA LYS A 606 -27.23 -32.00 -2.60
C LYS A 606 -28.06 -31.22 -3.63
N THR A 607 -28.52 -30.02 -3.26
CA THR A 607 -29.31 -29.13 -4.16
C THR A 607 -28.80 -27.70 -3.99
N ARG A 608 -28.70 -26.99 -5.12
CA ARG A 608 -28.35 -25.57 -5.14
C ARG A 608 -29.59 -24.70 -4.95
N ARG A 609 -29.47 -23.55 -4.24
CA ARG A 609 -30.56 -22.60 -4.05
C ARG A 609 -31.02 -22.03 -5.38
N LYS A 610 -32.36 -21.96 -5.59
CA LYS A 610 -32.93 -21.33 -6.79
C LYS A 610 -32.77 -19.82 -6.78
N GLY A 611 -32.65 -19.20 -5.60
CA GLY A 611 -32.65 -17.74 -5.39
C GLY A 611 -34.02 -17.10 -5.60
N THR A 612 -34.07 -15.78 -5.64
CA THR A 612 -35.28 -15.00 -5.77
C THR A 612 -35.74 -14.80 -7.23
N GLY A 613 -34.96 -15.24 -8.22
CA GLY A 613 -35.17 -14.95 -9.64
C GLY A 613 -34.77 -13.51 -10.05
N LYS A 614 -34.43 -12.64 -9.11
CA LYS A 614 -33.96 -11.28 -9.32
C LYS A 614 -32.41 -11.22 -9.35
N SER A 615 -31.85 -10.18 -9.95
CA SER A 615 -30.42 -10.00 -10.03
C SER A 615 -30.00 -8.51 -10.03
N ILE A 616 -28.80 -8.23 -9.56
CA ILE A 616 -28.11 -6.97 -9.84
C ILE A 616 -27.30 -7.18 -11.12
N ALA A 617 -27.52 -6.35 -12.13
CA ALA A 617 -26.80 -6.39 -13.39
C ALA A 617 -25.88 -5.17 -13.52
N LEU A 618 -24.58 -5.41 -13.61
CA LEU A 618 -23.53 -4.40 -13.78
C LEU A 618 -22.93 -4.55 -15.18
N THR A 619 -22.80 -3.45 -15.94
CA THR A 619 -22.41 -3.51 -17.36
C THR A 619 -21.22 -2.65 -17.67
N ASN A 620 -20.36 -3.16 -18.58
CA ASN A 620 -19.18 -2.48 -19.14
C ASN A 620 -18.26 -1.85 -18.09
N CYS A 621 -17.77 -2.67 -17.17
CA CYS A 621 -16.73 -2.27 -16.22
C CYS A 621 -15.37 -2.25 -16.90
N THR A 622 -14.64 -1.13 -16.79
CA THR A 622 -13.33 -0.90 -17.43
C THR A 622 -12.27 -0.41 -16.45
N GLY A 623 -12.48 -0.58 -15.14
CA GLY A 623 -11.50 -0.20 -14.12
C GLY A 623 -10.27 -1.09 -14.13
N ASN A 624 -9.08 -0.51 -13.95
CA ASN A 624 -7.79 -1.21 -13.92
C ASN A 624 -7.63 -2.16 -15.11
N ASN A 625 -7.56 -3.47 -14.86
CA ASN A 625 -7.40 -4.48 -15.92
C ASN A 625 -8.71 -5.02 -16.50
N LEU A 626 -9.89 -4.56 -16.03
CA LEU A 626 -11.18 -5.06 -16.53
C LEU A 626 -11.43 -4.68 -17.99
N LYS A 627 -11.80 -5.65 -18.82
CA LYS A 627 -12.01 -5.51 -20.28
C LYS A 627 -13.49 -5.51 -20.61
N ASN A 628 -14.19 -4.38 -20.36
CA ASN A 628 -15.63 -4.23 -20.63
C ASN A 628 -16.49 -5.32 -19.98
N VAL A 629 -16.21 -5.67 -18.74
CA VAL A 629 -16.89 -6.76 -18.04
C VAL A 629 -18.34 -6.39 -17.76
N SER A 630 -19.24 -7.31 -18.15
CA SER A 630 -20.66 -7.25 -17.82
C SER A 630 -21.06 -8.52 -17.07
N VAL A 631 -21.71 -8.37 -15.91
CA VAL A 631 -21.97 -9.49 -14.99
C VAL A 631 -23.32 -9.34 -14.30
N LYS A 632 -23.96 -10.47 -13.98
CA LYS A 632 -25.20 -10.54 -13.20
C LYS A 632 -24.95 -11.23 -11.88
N PHE A 633 -25.39 -10.61 -10.79
CA PHE A 633 -25.33 -11.19 -9.46
C PHE A 633 -26.74 -11.66 -9.06
N PRO A 634 -27.02 -12.98 -9.11
CA PRO A 634 -28.33 -13.52 -8.75
C PRO A 634 -28.59 -13.36 -7.25
N LEU A 635 -29.78 -12.83 -6.88
CA LEU A 635 -30.13 -12.55 -5.50
C LEU A 635 -30.71 -13.76 -4.75
N GLY A 636 -30.52 -13.80 -3.42
CA GLY A 636 -30.94 -14.91 -2.56
C GLY A 636 -30.11 -16.17 -2.77
N LYS A 637 -28.84 -16.02 -3.15
CA LYS A 637 -27.87 -17.10 -3.38
C LYS A 637 -26.54 -16.81 -2.68
N MET A 638 -25.76 -17.87 -2.52
CA MET A 638 -24.34 -17.74 -2.22
C MET A 638 -23.56 -17.70 -3.54
N ILE A 639 -22.84 -16.61 -3.77
CA ILE A 639 -22.09 -16.34 -5.01
C ILE A 639 -20.61 -16.42 -4.70
N GLY A 640 -19.86 -17.26 -5.40
CA GLY A 640 -18.39 -17.31 -5.36
C GLY A 640 -17.79 -16.50 -6.51
N VAL A 641 -16.93 -15.54 -6.20
CA VAL A 641 -16.12 -14.83 -7.20
C VAL A 641 -14.71 -15.39 -7.14
N THR A 642 -14.30 -16.06 -8.20
CA THR A 642 -13.05 -16.83 -8.28
C THR A 642 -12.13 -16.32 -9.38
N GLY A 643 -10.97 -16.90 -9.51
CA GLY A 643 -9.97 -16.62 -10.55
C GLY A 643 -8.57 -16.43 -10.00
N VAL A 644 -7.57 -16.44 -10.86
CA VAL A 644 -6.16 -16.30 -10.48
C VAL A 644 -5.87 -14.97 -9.76
N SER A 645 -4.73 -14.91 -9.06
CA SER A 645 -4.29 -13.68 -8.40
C SER A 645 -4.10 -12.56 -9.44
N GLY A 646 -4.56 -11.33 -9.11
CA GLY A 646 -4.48 -10.20 -10.05
C GLY A 646 -5.45 -10.23 -11.24
N SER A 647 -6.40 -11.19 -11.33
CA SER A 647 -7.35 -11.27 -12.45
C SER A 647 -8.40 -10.15 -12.51
N GLY A 648 -8.57 -9.35 -11.46
CA GLY A 648 -9.51 -8.23 -11.41
C GLY A 648 -10.71 -8.41 -10.48
N LYS A 649 -10.74 -9.46 -9.65
CA LYS A 649 -11.82 -9.73 -8.68
C LYS A 649 -12.11 -8.53 -7.76
N SER A 650 -11.09 -8.03 -7.07
CA SER A 650 -11.24 -6.89 -6.15
C SER A 650 -11.60 -5.60 -6.89
N THR A 651 -11.14 -5.41 -8.12
CA THR A 651 -11.52 -4.27 -8.96
C THR A 651 -13.01 -4.30 -9.29
N LEU A 652 -13.53 -5.48 -9.67
CA LEU A 652 -14.96 -5.64 -9.99
C LEU A 652 -15.85 -5.46 -8.75
N ILE A 653 -15.47 -6.09 -7.63
CA ILE A 653 -16.34 -6.13 -6.44
C ILE A 653 -16.05 -4.97 -5.49
N ASN A 654 -14.80 -4.81 -5.01
CA ASN A 654 -14.47 -3.86 -3.94
C ASN A 654 -14.29 -2.42 -4.43
N GLU A 655 -13.92 -2.24 -5.72
CA GLU A 655 -13.65 -0.93 -6.29
C GLU A 655 -14.75 -0.45 -7.24
N THR A 656 -15.60 -1.34 -7.75
CA THR A 656 -16.71 -0.98 -8.64
C THR A 656 -18.07 -1.24 -7.98
N LEU A 657 -18.44 -2.49 -7.71
CA LEU A 657 -19.78 -2.84 -7.21
C LEU A 657 -20.05 -2.24 -5.82
N TYR A 658 -19.17 -2.48 -4.84
CA TYR A 658 -19.38 -2.02 -3.47
C TYR A 658 -19.51 -0.50 -3.35
N PRO A 659 -18.65 0.35 -3.97
CA PRO A 659 -18.84 1.80 -3.93
C PRO A 659 -20.16 2.27 -4.52
N ILE A 660 -20.67 1.63 -5.59
CA ILE A 660 -21.99 1.94 -6.17
C ILE A 660 -23.09 1.64 -5.15
N LEU A 661 -23.09 0.45 -4.57
CA LEU A 661 -24.08 0.04 -3.57
C LEU A 661 -24.02 0.94 -2.34
N ASN A 662 -22.80 1.23 -1.85
CA ASN A 662 -22.58 2.08 -0.68
C ASN A 662 -23.04 3.54 -0.93
N ALA A 663 -22.83 4.07 -2.12
CA ALA A 663 -23.32 5.39 -2.49
C ALA A 663 -24.85 5.44 -2.54
N TYR A 664 -25.50 4.39 -3.05
CA TYR A 664 -26.95 4.32 -3.19
C TYR A 664 -27.66 4.20 -1.82
N TYR A 665 -27.18 3.32 -0.92
CA TYR A 665 -27.87 3.06 0.36
C TYR A 665 -27.41 3.96 1.51
N PHE A 666 -26.15 4.41 1.50
CA PHE A 666 -25.52 5.10 2.63
C PHE A 666 -24.88 6.45 2.27
N ASN A 667 -25.10 6.96 1.05
CA ASN A 667 -24.48 8.20 0.55
C ASN A 667 -22.95 8.18 0.65
N GLY A 668 -22.33 7.00 0.41
CA GLY A 668 -20.89 6.83 0.44
C GLY A 668 -20.18 7.69 -0.60
N VAL A 669 -19.08 8.32 -0.21
CA VAL A 669 -18.33 9.29 -1.04
C VAL A 669 -17.26 8.66 -1.95
N LYS A 670 -16.96 7.35 -1.80
CA LYS A 670 -15.96 6.68 -2.62
C LYS A 670 -16.49 6.51 -4.04
N LYS A 671 -15.77 7.09 -5.02
CA LYS A 671 -16.11 6.95 -6.44
C LYS A 671 -15.87 5.50 -6.89
N PRO A 672 -16.81 4.88 -7.59
CA PRO A 672 -16.60 3.58 -8.24
C PRO A 672 -15.63 3.73 -9.41
N MET A 673 -14.98 2.61 -9.77
CA MET A 673 -14.26 2.51 -11.04
C MET A 673 -15.22 2.65 -12.23
N PRO A 674 -14.73 3.01 -13.43
CA PRO A 674 -15.58 3.26 -14.59
C PRO A 674 -16.48 2.07 -14.96
N TYR A 675 -17.76 2.33 -15.13
CA TYR A 675 -18.79 1.40 -15.57
C TYR A 675 -19.87 2.14 -16.38
N LYS A 676 -20.67 1.42 -17.17
CA LYS A 676 -21.72 2.04 -17.99
C LYS A 676 -23.03 2.18 -17.25
N SER A 677 -23.55 1.09 -16.67
CA SER A 677 -24.83 1.11 -15.94
C SER A 677 -24.95 -0.03 -14.92
N ILE A 678 -25.82 0.16 -13.94
CA ILE A 678 -26.23 -0.84 -12.98
C ILE A 678 -27.76 -0.88 -12.90
N LYS A 679 -28.37 -2.07 -12.74
CA LYS A 679 -29.81 -2.28 -12.58
C LYS A 679 -30.08 -3.24 -11.42
N GLY A 680 -31.27 -3.17 -10.82
CA GLY A 680 -31.71 -4.11 -9.77
C GLY A 680 -31.35 -3.69 -8.35
N LEU A 681 -30.96 -2.43 -8.13
CA LEU A 681 -30.66 -1.91 -6.80
C LEU A 681 -31.87 -1.94 -5.87
N GLU A 682 -33.05 -1.71 -6.41
CA GLU A 682 -34.33 -1.70 -5.68
C GLU A 682 -34.72 -3.05 -5.05
N HIS A 683 -33.99 -4.13 -5.34
CA HIS A 683 -34.27 -5.48 -4.85
C HIS A 683 -33.56 -5.85 -3.55
N ILE A 684 -32.67 -4.99 -3.05
CA ILE A 684 -31.98 -5.19 -1.78
C ILE A 684 -32.22 -3.99 -0.86
N ASP A 685 -32.08 -4.17 0.44
CA ASP A 685 -32.30 -3.12 1.46
C ASP A 685 -31.01 -2.42 1.87
N LYS A 686 -29.92 -3.16 1.91
CA LYS A 686 -28.61 -2.67 2.34
C LYS A 686 -27.48 -3.56 1.83
N VAL A 687 -26.27 -3.00 1.82
CA VAL A 687 -25.03 -3.73 1.57
C VAL A 687 -24.16 -3.75 2.83
N ILE A 688 -23.50 -4.88 3.08
CA ILE A 688 -22.57 -5.04 4.20
C ILE A 688 -21.26 -5.59 3.66
N ASP A 689 -20.19 -4.83 3.81
CA ASP A 689 -18.82 -5.22 3.46
C ASP A 689 -18.10 -5.77 4.69
N ILE A 690 -17.68 -7.02 4.63
CA ILE A 690 -16.96 -7.73 5.69
C ILE A 690 -15.57 -8.04 5.18
N ASN A 691 -14.66 -7.09 5.36
CA ASN A 691 -13.27 -7.17 4.93
C ASN A 691 -12.32 -7.50 6.11
N GLN A 692 -11.07 -7.81 5.81
CA GLN A 692 -10.03 -8.19 6.78
C GLN A 692 -9.45 -7.00 7.56
N SER A 693 -9.93 -5.76 7.36
CA SER A 693 -9.41 -4.61 8.10
C SER A 693 -9.63 -4.79 9.63
N PRO A 694 -8.68 -4.32 10.47
CA PRO A 694 -8.82 -4.43 11.92
C PRO A 694 -10.12 -3.82 12.44
N ILE A 695 -10.69 -4.39 13.50
CA ILE A 695 -11.89 -3.87 14.20
C ILE A 695 -11.62 -2.56 14.95
N GLY A 696 -10.37 -2.14 15.04
CA GLY A 696 -9.92 -0.88 15.63
C GLY A 696 -8.41 -0.74 15.48
N ARG A 697 -7.93 0.49 15.69
CA ARG A 697 -6.50 0.86 15.48
C ARG A 697 -5.74 1.10 16.78
N THR A 698 -6.39 0.95 17.91
CA THR A 698 -5.81 1.24 19.22
C THR A 698 -5.89 0.01 20.14
N PRO A 699 -4.98 -0.12 21.11
CA PRO A 699 -5.03 -1.21 22.10
C PRO A 699 -6.32 -1.24 22.94
N ARG A 700 -7.11 -0.15 22.92
CA ARG A 700 -8.41 -0.07 23.60
C ARG A 700 -9.56 -0.72 22.84
N SER A 701 -9.38 -0.93 21.53
CA SER A 701 -10.37 -1.62 20.71
C SER A 701 -10.27 -3.13 20.95
N ASN A 702 -11.39 -3.79 21.20
CA ASN A 702 -11.46 -5.22 21.48
C ASN A 702 -12.80 -5.82 21.01
N PRO A 703 -12.97 -7.15 20.97
CA PRO A 703 -14.21 -7.80 20.59
C PRO A 703 -15.43 -7.33 21.37
N ALA A 704 -15.30 -7.16 22.69
CA ALA A 704 -16.40 -6.74 23.55
C ALA A 704 -16.93 -5.35 23.22
N THR A 705 -16.05 -4.40 22.90
CA THR A 705 -16.44 -3.03 22.53
C THR A 705 -17.01 -2.97 21.13
N TYR A 706 -16.42 -3.70 20.17
CA TYR A 706 -16.86 -3.67 18.77
C TYR A 706 -18.27 -4.26 18.60
N THR A 707 -18.57 -5.38 19.23
CA THR A 707 -19.88 -6.04 19.19
C THR A 707 -20.93 -5.32 20.04
N GLY A 708 -20.49 -4.33 20.83
CA GLY A 708 -21.36 -3.59 21.76
C GLY A 708 -21.86 -4.42 22.96
N VAL A 709 -21.29 -5.60 23.20
CA VAL A 709 -21.63 -6.41 24.39
C VAL A 709 -21.10 -5.76 25.67
N PHE A 710 -19.98 -5.04 25.59
CA PHE A 710 -19.39 -4.36 26.74
C PHE A 710 -20.31 -3.28 27.34
N GLY A 711 -21.15 -2.63 26.55
CA GLY A 711 -22.16 -1.69 27.01
C GLY A 711 -23.16 -2.35 27.97
N GLU A 712 -23.65 -3.54 27.61
CA GLU A 712 -24.58 -4.32 28.43
C GLU A 712 -23.89 -4.86 29.71
N ILE A 713 -22.63 -5.32 29.61
CA ILE A 713 -21.82 -5.77 30.75
C ILE A 713 -21.63 -4.63 31.75
N ARG A 714 -21.23 -3.43 31.28
CA ARG A 714 -21.08 -2.24 32.13
C ARG A 714 -22.38 -1.86 32.84
N SER A 715 -23.50 -1.97 32.15
CA SER A 715 -24.82 -1.71 32.71
C SER A 715 -25.21 -2.74 33.79
N LEU A 716 -24.79 -3.99 33.62
CA LEU A 716 -24.98 -5.04 34.61
C LEU A 716 -24.16 -4.79 35.89
N PHE A 717 -22.85 -4.44 35.74
CA PHE A 717 -21.99 -4.13 36.88
C PHE A 717 -22.49 -2.93 37.67
N ALA A 718 -23.00 -1.89 36.98
CA ALA A 718 -23.56 -0.69 37.63
C ALA A 718 -24.85 -1.02 38.46
N LYS A 719 -25.51 -2.16 38.22
CA LYS A 719 -26.70 -2.61 38.94
C LYS A 719 -26.36 -3.52 40.13
N THR A 720 -25.09 -3.88 40.34
CA THR A 720 -24.69 -4.65 41.52
C THR A 720 -24.93 -3.83 42.79
N PRO A 721 -25.28 -4.47 43.93
CA PRO A 721 -25.57 -3.77 45.19
C PRO A 721 -24.43 -2.82 45.62
N GLU A 722 -23.20 -3.28 45.56
CA GLU A 722 -22.02 -2.47 45.92
C GLU A 722 -21.82 -1.27 45.03
N ALA A 723 -22.02 -1.42 43.70
CA ALA A 723 -21.93 -0.31 42.75
C ALA A 723 -23.02 0.73 43.00
N ALA A 724 -24.23 0.27 43.30
CA ALA A 724 -25.38 1.12 43.61
C ALA A 724 -25.14 1.92 44.92
N ILE A 725 -24.62 1.28 45.98
CA ILE A 725 -24.28 1.93 47.26
C ILE A 725 -23.21 3.02 47.04
N ARG A 726 -22.19 2.77 46.17
CA ARG A 726 -21.11 3.73 45.85
C ARG A 726 -21.54 4.76 44.78
N GLY A 727 -22.78 4.70 44.27
CA GLY A 727 -23.29 5.60 43.24
C GLY A 727 -22.59 5.45 41.88
N TYR A 728 -22.02 4.26 41.58
CA TYR A 728 -21.28 4.02 40.37
C TYR A 728 -22.21 3.81 39.16
N LYS A 729 -22.07 4.69 38.18
CA LYS A 729 -22.78 4.64 36.89
C LYS A 729 -22.05 3.74 35.88
N PRO A 730 -22.67 3.31 34.77
CA PRO A 730 -22.01 2.49 33.73
C PRO A 730 -20.71 3.09 33.16
N GLY A 731 -20.54 4.41 33.22
CA GLY A 731 -19.31 5.12 32.82
C GLY A 731 -18.11 4.74 33.68
N ARG A 732 -18.30 4.43 34.98
CA ARG A 732 -17.23 4.01 35.88
C ARG A 732 -16.55 2.72 35.40
N PHE A 733 -17.29 1.82 34.80
CA PHE A 733 -16.82 0.55 34.26
C PHE A 733 -16.33 0.64 32.82
N SER A 734 -16.01 1.85 32.33
CA SER A 734 -15.44 2.08 31.00
C SER A 734 -13.96 2.42 31.10
N PHE A 735 -13.11 1.69 30.40
CA PHE A 735 -11.69 2.01 30.29
C PHE A 735 -11.41 3.18 29.31
N ASN A 736 -12.44 3.70 28.63
CA ASN A 736 -12.31 4.86 27.73
C ASN A 736 -12.67 6.18 28.41
N VAL A 737 -13.29 6.15 29.61
CA VAL A 737 -13.78 7.32 30.32
C VAL A 737 -12.99 7.50 31.61
N THR A 738 -12.68 8.75 31.96
CA THR A 738 -12.03 9.11 33.21
C THR A 738 -12.88 8.71 34.41
N GLY A 739 -12.24 8.44 35.56
CA GLY A 739 -12.88 8.11 36.83
C GLY A 739 -12.83 6.64 37.22
N GLY A 740 -12.94 5.67 36.30
CA GLY A 740 -12.83 4.24 36.62
C GLY A 740 -11.63 3.55 36.00
N ARG A 741 -11.02 4.15 35.00
CA ARG A 741 -9.85 3.60 34.29
C ARG A 741 -8.56 3.87 35.07
N CYS A 742 -7.54 3.09 34.79
CA CYS A 742 -6.18 3.41 35.20
C CYS A 742 -5.70 4.65 34.41
N GLU A 743 -5.35 5.72 35.12
CA GLU A 743 -4.93 6.96 34.45
C GLU A 743 -3.51 6.90 33.93
N THR A 744 -2.63 6.04 34.47
CA THR A 744 -1.25 5.84 33.99
C THR A 744 -1.21 5.32 32.56
N CYS A 745 -1.99 4.27 32.23
CA CYS A 745 -2.13 3.74 30.87
C CYS A 745 -3.38 4.26 30.15
N GLN A 746 -4.13 5.14 30.77
CA GLN A 746 -5.39 5.71 30.26
C GLN A 746 -6.40 4.62 29.79
N GLY A 747 -6.41 3.48 30.48
CA GLY A 747 -7.29 2.35 30.16
C GLY A 747 -6.78 1.44 29.04
N GLY A 748 -5.58 1.64 28.54
CA GLY A 748 -4.98 0.78 27.51
C GLY A 748 -4.51 -0.58 28.05
N GLY A 749 -4.14 -0.63 29.33
CA GLY A 749 -3.49 -1.81 29.97
C GLY A 749 -2.00 -1.87 29.67
N LEU A 750 -1.54 -1.25 28.58
CA LEU A 750 -0.16 -1.21 28.14
C LEU A 750 0.33 0.23 28.02
N LYS A 751 1.64 0.43 28.20
CA LYS A 751 2.37 1.63 27.79
C LYS A 751 3.01 1.39 26.43
N VAL A 752 2.91 2.36 25.53
CA VAL A 752 3.58 2.31 24.22
C VAL A 752 4.89 3.06 24.34
N ILE A 753 5.99 2.40 24.04
CA ILE A 753 7.31 3.00 23.91
C ILE A 753 7.56 3.19 22.42
N GLU A 754 7.43 4.43 21.95
CA GLU A 754 7.69 4.78 20.56
C GLU A 754 9.19 4.69 20.26
N MET A 755 9.54 3.89 19.28
CA MET A 755 10.91 3.69 18.82
C MET A 755 11.09 4.35 17.45
N ASN A 756 12.02 5.32 17.33
CA ASN A 756 12.16 6.14 16.12
C ASN A 756 12.47 5.36 14.84
N PHE A 757 13.15 4.22 14.91
CA PHE A 757 13.57 3.41 13.76
C PHE A 757 13.12 1.95 13.82
N LEU A 758 12.48 1.52 14.92
CA LEU A 758 12.02 0.17 15.16
C LEU A 758 10.49 0.17 15.41
N PRO A 759 9.83 -0.97 15.33
CA PRO A 759 8.43 -1.09 15.75
C PRO A 759 8.24 -0.66 17.21
N ASP A 760 7.10 -0.01 17.49
CA ASP A 760 6.75 0.39 18.85
C ASP A 760 6.70 -0.82 19.79
N VAL A 761 7.26 -0.67 21.00
CA VAL A 761 7.25 -1.71 22.02
C VAL A 761 6.07 -1.46 22.98
N TYR A 762 5.31 -2.51 23.25
CA TYR A 762 4.17 -2.50 24.17
C TYR A 762 4.55 -3.21 25.47
N VAL A 763 4.57 -2.46 26.58
CA VAL A 763 4.91 -2.99 27.91
C VAL A 763 3.69 -2.90 28.80
N GLU A 764 3.46 -3.92 29.63
CA GLU A 764 2.36 -3.90 30.60
C GLU A 764 2.47 -2.70 31.55
N CYS A 765 1.32 -2.12 31.88
CA CYS A 765 1.26 -1.00 32.80
C CYS A 765 1.50 -1.48 34.24
N GLU A 766 2.61 -1.10 34.83
CA GLU A 766 3.01 -1.45 36.20
C GLU A 766 1.97 -1.05 37.26
N THR A 767 1.21 0.05 37.02
CA THR A 767 0.21 0.54 37.98
C THR A 767 -1.02 -0.36 38.06
N CYS A 768 -1.48 -0.89 36.92
CA CYS A 768 -2.70 -1.73 36.90
C CYS A 768 -2.43 -3.18 36.50
N ASN A 769 -1.17 -3.56 36.22
CA ASN A 769 -0.78 -4.91 35.81
C ASN A 769 -1.70 -5.43 34.68
N GLY A 770 -1.81 -4.69 33.62
CA GLY A 770 -2.66 -5.02 32.47
C GLY A 770 -4.18 -4.85 32.67
N LYS A 771 -4.67 -4.67 33.91
CA LYS A 771 -6.11 -4.73 34.26
C LYS A 771 -6.95 -3.54 33.78
N ARG A 772 -6.35 -2.48 33.24
CA ARG A 772 -7.01 -1.31 32.60
C ARG A 772 -7.80 -0.38 33.53
N PHE A 773 -8.17 -0.81 34.71
CA PHE A 773 -9.01 -0.08 35.68
C PHE A 773 -8.24 0.26 36.96
N ASN A 774 -8.77 1.25 37.69
CA ASN A 774 -8.26 1.55 39.01
C ASN A 774 -8.76 0.53 40.06
N ARG A 775 -8.09 0.48 41.20
CA ARG A 775 -8.35 -0.50 42.28
C ARG A 775 -9.81 -0.49 42.73
N GLU A 776 -10.39 0.69 42.92
CA GLU A 776 -11.76 0.84 43.44
C GLU A 776 -12.83 0.29 42.48
N THR A 777 -12.61 0.40 41.19
CA THR A 777 -13.48 -0.20 40.16
C THR A 777 -13.37 -1.72 40.14
N LEU A 778 -12.16 -2.26 40.40
CA LEU A 778 -11.90 -3.71 40.41
C LEU A 778 -12.47 -4.39 41.67
N GLU A 779 -12.76 -3.65 42.73
CA GLU A 779 -13.43 -4.19 43.93
C GLU A 779 -14.87 -4.62 43.66
N ILE A 780 -15.55 -3.99 42.70
CA ILE A 780 -16.93 -4.34 42.34
C ILE A 780 -16.93 -5.68 41.58
N ARG A 781 -17.69 -6.63 42.09
CA ARG A 781 -17.75 -8.00 41.57
C ARG A 781 -19.16 -8.43 41.19
N TYR A 782 -19.27 -9.17 40.10
CA TYR A 782 -20.47 -9.88 39.69
C TYR A 782 -20.17 -11.37 39.60
N LYS A 783 -20.89 -12.21 40.36
CA LYS A 783 -20.58 -13.65 40.54
C LYS A 783 -19.10 -13.91 40.91
N GLY A 784 -18.52 -13.07 41.75
CA GLY A 784 -17.14 -13.20 42.20
C GLY A 784 -16.07 -12.63 41.26
N GLN A 785 -16.41 -12.19 40.02
CA GLN A 785 -15.50 -11.70 39.02
C GLN A 785 -15.55 -10.16 38.90
N SER A 786 -14.40 -9.51 38.80
CA SER A 786 -14.29 -8.08 38.49
C SER A 786 -14.54 -7.82 37.01
N ILE A 787 -14.69 -6.55 36.63
CA ILE A 787 -14.84 -6.16 35.21
C ILE A 787 -13.62 -6.52 34.37
N SER A 788 -12.41 -6.54 34.95
CA SER A 788 -11.18 -6.98 34.27
C SER A 788 -11.17 -8.48 34.05
N ASP A 789 -11.52 -9.25 35.08
CA ASP A 789 -11.58 -10.72 34.98
C ASP A 789 -12.58 -11.14 33.88
N VAL A 790 -13.69 -10.41 33.74
CA VAL A 790 -14.65 -10.64 32.64
C VAL A 790 -14.06 -10.35 31.28
N LEU A 791 -13.21 -9.32 31.15
CA LEU A 791 -12.53 -9.04 29.89
C LEU A 791 -11.46 -10.08 29.51
N GLU A 792 -10.90 -10.73 30.50
CA GLU A 792 -9.93 -11.82 30.34
C GLU A 792 -10.57 -13.18 30.01
N MET A 793 -11.88 -13.33 30.28
CA MET A 793 -12.62 -14.56 29.92
C MET A 793 -12.56 -14.77 28.41
N THR A 794 -12.39 -16.04 28.01
CA THR A 794 -12.65 -16.45 26.65
C THR A 794 -14.14 -16.30 26.33
N ILE A 795 -14.48 -16.22 25.04
CA ILE A 795 -15.90 -16.15 24.62
C ILE A 795 -16.67 -17.37 25.11
N ASN A 796 -16.06 -18.58 25.09
CA ASN A 796 -16.69 -19.79 25.63
C ASN A 796 -17.05 -19.65 27.12
N GLU A 797 -16.07 -19.24 27.95
CA GLU A 797 -16.29 -19.01 29.38
C GLU A 797 -17.34 -17.92 29.64
N ALA A 798 -17.30 -16.86 28.83
CA ALA A 798 -18.25 -15.75 28.95
C ALA A 798 -19.69 -16.15 28.54
N VAL A 799 -19.87 -17.03 27.55
CA VAL A 799 -21.17 -17.57 27.15
C VAL A 799 -21.82 -18.31 28.36
N ASP A 800 -21.06 -19.17 29.03
CA ASP A 800 -21.53 -19.94 30.20
C ASP A 800 -21.76 -19.00 31.40
N PHE A 801 -20.85 -18.05 31.65
CA PHE A 801 -20.94 -17.10 32.74
C PHE A 801 -22.19 -16.21 32.68
N PHE A 802 -22.56 -15.77 31.48
CA PHE A 802 -23.71 -14.89 31.22
C PHE A 802 -24.94 -15.63 30.69
N GLU A 803 -25.03 -16.97 30.84
CA GLU A 803 -26.15 -17.78 30.34
C GLU A 803 -27.52 -17.20 30.72
N LYS A 804 -27.65 -16.73 31.99
CA LYS A 804 -28.93 -16.18 32.54
C LYS A 804 -29.20 -14.72 32.16
N ILE A 805 -28.36 -14.08 31.34
CA ILE A 805 -28.51 -12.69 30.89
C ILE A 805 -28.75 -12.67 29.38
N PRO A 806 -30.00 -12.75 28.87
CA PRO A 806 -30.30 -13.00 27.46
C PRO A 806 -29.66 -11.99 26.48
N LYS A 807 -29.59 -10.70 26.85
CA LYS A 807 -29.03 -9.66 26.02
C LYS A 807 -27.52 -9.83 25.78
N ILE A 808 -26.77 -10.24 26.81
CA ILE A 808 -25.34 -10.49 26.77
C ILE A 808 -25.10 -11.84 26.09
N HIS A 809 -25.77 -12.87 26.56
CA HIS A 809 -25.62 -14.25 26.10
C HIS A 809 -25.82 -14.36 24.58
N ARG A 810 -26.88 -13.75 24.01
CA ARG A 810 -27.15 -13.79 22.56
C ARG A 810 -25.99 -13.23 21.75
N LYS A 811 -25.41 -12.09 22.16
CA LYS A 811 -24.27 -11.47 21.44
C LYS A 811 -23.01 -12.33 21.54
N LEU A 812 -22.74 -12.89 22.72
CA LEU A 812 -21.60 -13.78 22.93
C LEU A 812 -21.75 -15.10 22.14
N LYS A 813 -22.97 -15.63 22.10
CA LYS A 813 -23.29 -16.85 21.35
C LYS A 813 -23.02 -16.67 19.85
N THR A 814 -23.38 -15.53 19.27
CA THR A 814 -23.04 -15.25 17.85
C THR A 814 -21.54 -15.20 17.58
N ILE A 815 -20.71 -14.75 18.53
CA ILE A 815 -19.25 -14.76 18.39
C ILE A 815 -18.73 -16.21 18.50
N GLN A 816 -19.30 -17.00 19.41
CA GLN A 816 -18.96 -18.42 19.52
C GLN A 816 -19.34 -19.20 18.27
N ASP A 817 -20.52 -18.94 17.70
CA ASP A 817 -21.06 -19.64 16.54
C ASP A 817 -20.24 -19.41 15.25
N VAL A 818 -19.50 -18.31 15.14
CA VAL A 818 -18.54 -18.07 14.05
C VAL A 818 -17.14 -18.68 14.32
N GLY A 819 -17.00 -19.55 15.33
CA GLY A 819 -15.77 -20.26 15.63
C GLY A 819 -14.75 -19.46 16.45
N LEU A 820 -15.14 -18.34 17.08
CA LEU A 820 -14.25 -17.49 17.88
C LEU A 820 -14.40 -17.73 19.41
N GLY A 821 -14.77 -18.92 19.81
CA GLY A 821 -14.95 -19.26 21.24
C GLY A 821 -13.67 -19.14 22.07
N TYR A 822 -12.52 -19.23 21.47
CA TYR A 822 -11.21 -19.25 22.12
C TYR A 822 -10.61 -17.86 22.41
N ILE A 823 -11.03 -16.81 21.70
CA ILE A 823 -10.52 -15.45 21.92
C ILE A 823 -11.05 -14.87 23.23
N SER A 824 -10.30 -13.99 23.90
CA SER A 824 -10.79 -13.27 25.06
C SER A 824 -11.61 -12.05 24.68
N LEU A 825 -12.59 -11.71 25.52
CA LEU A 825 -13.46 -10.55 25.35
C LEU A 825 -12.69 -9.24 25.22
N GLY A 826 -11.64 -9.08 26.02
CA GLY A 826 -10.78 -7.92 26.08
C GLY A 826 -9.54 -7.98 25.17
N GLN A 827 -9.40 -9.02 24.33
CA GLN A 827 -8.24 -9.14 23.42
C GLN A 827 -8.10 -7.92 22.54
N GLN A 828 -6.90 -7.38 22.46
CA GLN A 828 -6.65 -6.15 21.70
C GLN A 828 -6.84 -6.38 20.20
N SER A 829 -7.44 -5.40 19.51
CA SER A 829 -7.66 -5.49 18.07
C SER A 829 -6.37 -5.60 17.25
N THR A 830 -5.26 -5.13 17.79
CA THR A 830 -3.92 -5.20 17.16
C THR A 830 -3.29 -6.59 17.20
N THR A 831 -3.76 -7.48 18.10
CA THR A 831 -3.29 -8.87 18.23
C THR A 831 -4.16 -9.86 17.48
N LEU A 832 -5.33 -9.42 16.97
CA LEU A 832 -6.21 -10.26 16.17
C LEU A 832 -5.66 -10.44 14.75
N SER A 833 -5.77 -11.64 14.21
CA SER A 833 -5.55 -11.91 12.80
C SER A 833 -6.61 -11.23 11.92
N GLY A 834 -6.33 -11.08 10.61
CA GLY A 834 -7.31 -10.54 9.65
C GLY A 834 -8.61 -11.35 9.62
N GLY A 835 -8.51 -12.67 9.64
CA GLY A 835 -9.65 -13.57 9.65
C GLY A 835 -10.48 -13.51 10.95
N GLU A 836 -9.82 -13.38 12.11
CA GLU A 836 -10.51 -13.18 13.41
C GLU A 836 -11.28 -11.85 13.41
N ALA A 837 -10.65 -10.77 12.98
CA ALA A 837 -11.30 -9.46 12.87
C ALA A 837 -12.53 -9.52 11.94
N GLN A 838 -12.43 -10.20 10.81
CA GLN A 838 -13.52 -10.40 9.86
C GLN A 838 -14.67 -11.20 10.47
N ARG A 839 -14.39 -12.30 11.19
CA ARG A 839 -15.41 -13.11 11.87
C ARG A 839 -16.11 -12.34 12.99
N ILE A 840 -15.40 -11.45 13.73
CA ILE A 840 -16.03 -10.55 14.71
C ILE A 840 -17.01 -9.60 14.04
N LYS A 841 -16.65 -9.03 12.87
CA LYS A 841 -17.57 -8.19 12.08
C LYS A 841 -18.81 -8.98 11.65
N LEU A 842 -18.61 -10.20 11.15
CA LEU A 842 -19.71 -11.09 10.77
C LEU A 842 -20.62 -11.38 11.96
N ALA A 843 -20.07 -11.76 13.12
CA ALA A 843 -20.83 -12.00 14.35
C ALA A 843 -21.65 -10.78 14.78
N THR A 844 -21.07 -9.58 14.63
CA THR A 844 -21.78 -8.33 14.95
C THR A 844 -22.99 -8.12 14.05
N GLU A 845 -22.87 -8.37 12.76
CA GLU A 845 -24.00 -8.27 11.81
C GLU A 845 -25.06 -9.35 12.07
N LEU A 846 -24.65 -10.57 12.36
CA LEU A 846 -25.55 -11.69 12.72
C LEU A 846 -26.35 -11.40 13.99
N SER A 847 -25.82 -10.61 14.93
CA SER A 847 -26.54 -10.24 16.16
C SER A 847 -27.66 -9.23 15.94
N LYS A 848 -27.69 -8.55 14.77
CA LYS A 848 -28.70 -7.56 14.38
C LYS A 848 -29.95 -8.25 13.81
N ARG A 849 -31.04 -7.48 13.72
CA ARG A 849 -32.28 -7.98 13.07
C ARG A 849 -32.04 -8.09 11.56
N ASP A 850 -32.33 -9.25 11.02
CA ASP A 850 -32.22 -9.58 9.61
C ASP A 850 -33.50 -9.20 8.84
N THR A 851 -33.34 -8.67 7.64
CA THR A 851 -34.44 -8.28 6.73
C THR A 851 -34.70 -9.33 5.64
N GLY A 852 -33.75 -10.25 5.40
CA GLY A 852 -33.81 -11.24 4.33
C GLY A 852 -33.44 -10.73 2.93
N ASN A 853 -33.19 -9.42 2.78
CA ASN A 853 -32.82 -8.78 1.50
C ASN A 853 -31.47 -8.06 1.57
N THR A 854 -30.57 -8.48 2.46
CA THR A 854 -29.26 -7.87 2.61
C THR A 854 -28.25 -8.49 1.63
N PHE A 855 -27.40 -7.64 1.04
CA PHE A 855 -26.29 -8.06 0.19
C PHE A 855 -24.98 -8.04 0.99
N TYR A 856 -24.48 -9.21 1.34
CA TYR A 856 -23.20 -9.37 2.04
C TYR A 856 -22.06 -9.55 1.06
N ILE A 857 -20.96 -8.84 1.26
CA ILE A 857 -19.70 -9.00 0.52
C ILE A 857 -18.62 -9.43 1.51
N LEU A 858 -18.02 -10.60 1.27
CA LEU A 858 -16.92 -11.14 2.08
C LEU A 858 -15.69 -11.30 1.19
N ASP A 859 -14.57 -10.77 1.64
CA ASP A 859 -13.30 -10.84 0.92
C ASP A 859 -12.36 -11.83 1.62
N GLU A 860 -12.11 -12.97 0.96
CA GLU A 860 -11.27 -14.09 1.44
C GLU A 860 -11.55 -14.49 2.91
N PRO A 861 -12.78 -14.86 3.27
CA PRO A 861 -13.15 -15.11 4.67
C PRO A 861 -12.51 -16.38 5.27
N THR A 862 -11.87 -17.24 4.47
CA THR A 862 -11.19 -18.45 4.96
C THR A 862 -9.72 -18.24 5.27
N THR A 863 -9.22 -17.02 5.14
CA THR A 863 -7.83 -16.68 5.43
C THR A 863 -7.43 -17.10 6.85
N GLY A 864 -6.38 -17.90 6.99
CA GLY A 864 -5.86 -18.38 8.27
C GLY A 864 -6.75 -19.38 9.00
N LEU A 865 -7.67 -20.04 8.30
CA LEU A 865 -8.59 -21.00 8.89
C LEU A 865 -8.18 -22.44 8.58
N HIS A 866 -8.20 -23.26 9.65
CA HIS A 866 -8.16 -24.70 9.52
C HIS A 866 -9.46 -25.24 8.88
N PHE A 867 -9.42 -26.41 8.25
CA PHE A 867 -10.57 -27.05 7.60
C PHE A 867 -11.85 -27.09 8.47
N GLU A 868 -11.72 -27.40 9.77
CA GLU A 868 -12.85 -27.41 10.70
C GLU A 868 -13.44 -26.01 10.90
N ASP A 869 -12.59 -24.97 10.99
CA ASP A 869 -13.06 -23.58 11.10
C ASP A 869 -13.79 -23.13 9.84
N ILE A 870 -13.32 -23.59 8.65
CA ILE A 870 -13.98 -23.35 7.36
C ILE A 870 -15.37 -24.00 7.35
N ARG A 871 -15.49 -25.23 7.82
CA ARG A 871 -16.78 -25.93 7.93
C ARG A 871 -17.78 -25.13 8.78
N VAL A 872 -17.35 -24.66 9.95
CA VAL A 872 -18.18 -23.85 10.85
C VAL A 872 -18.58 -22.53 10.20
N LEU A 873 -17.64 -21.84 9.54
CA LEU A 873 -17.92 -20.60 8.82
C LEU A 873 -18.96 -20.83 7.70
N MET A 874 -18.82 -21.90 6.93
CA MET A 874 -19.74 -22.22 5.84
C MET A 874 -21.15 -22.53 6.32
N GLU A 875 -21.31 -23.16 7.50
CA GLU A 875 -22.61 -23.35 8.13
C GLU A 875 -23.29 -22.01 8.45
N VAL A 876 -22.51 -21.03 8.93
CA VAL A 876 -23.03 -19.69 9.24
C VAL A 876 -23.43 -18.94 7.98
N LEU A 877 -22.59 -18.97 6.92
CA LEU A 877 -22.90 -18.31 5.64
C LEU A 877 -24.11 -18.95 4.94
N ASN A 878 -24.25 -20.28 5.03
CA ASN A 878 -25.43 -20.99 4.54
C ASN A 878 -26.70 -20.55 5.26
N LYS A 879 -26.67 -20.44 6.59
CA LYS A 879 -27.82 -19.94 7.38
C LYS A 879 -28.22 -18.50 7.00
N LEU A 880 -27.26 -17.66 6.61
CA LEU A 880 -27.55 -16.31 6.11
C LEU A 880 -28.25 -16.35 4.74
N ALA A 881 -27.75 -17.17 3.81
CA ALA A 881 -28.33 -17.32 2.49
C ALA A 881 -29.72 -17.98 2.55
N ASP A 882 -29.93 -18.96 3.46
CA ASP A 882 -31.21 -19.63 3.67
C ASP A 882 -32.33 -18.69 4.16
N LYS A 883 -31.95 -17.56 4.79
CA LYS A 883 -32.90 -16.51 5.19
C LYS A 883 -33.29 -15.56 4.02
N GLY A 884 -32.81 -15.80 2.81
CA GLY A 884 -33.10 -15.00 1.62
C GLY A 884 -32.03 -13.96 1.27
N ASN A 885 -31.00 -13.78 2.09
CA ASN A 885 -29.92 -12.83 1.82
C ASN A 885 -29.06 -13.30 0.64
N THR A 886 -28.41 -12.35 0.01
CA THR A 886 -27.37 -12.63 -0.98
C THR A 886 -26.01 -12.56 -0.30
N VAL A 887 -25.23 -13.63 -0.42
CA VAL A 887 -23.88 -13.72 0.17
C VAL A 887 -22.86 -13.88 -0.95
N LEU A 888 -22.12 -12.82 -1.25
CA LEU A 888 -21.03 -12.83 -2.23
C LEU A 888 -19.71 -13.02 -1.49
N VAL A 889 -18.96 -14.04 -1.92
CA VAL A 889 -17.67 -14.40 -1.34
C VAL A 889 -16.60 -14.36 -2.44
N ILE A 890 -15.56 -13.54 -2.25
CA ILE A 890 -14.36 -13.58 -3.08
C ILE A 890 -13.46 -14.64 -2.47
N GLU A 891 -13.17 -15.73 -3.19
CA GLU A 891 -12.45 -16.86 -2.61
C GLU A 891 -11.58 -17.65 -3.61
N HIS A 892 -10.57 -18.30 -3.06
CA HIS A 892 -9.67 -19.23 -3.74
C HIS A 892 -9.74 -20.65 -3.18
N ASN A 893 -10.28 -20.80 -1.97
CA ASN A 893 -10.39 -22.08 -1.29
C ASN A 893 -11.46 -22.96 -1.95
N MET A 894 -11.06 -24.15 -2.44
CA MET A 894 -11.94 -25.06 -3.16
C MET A 894 -13.05 -25.63 -2.27
N ASP A 895 -12.83 -25.77 -0.97
CA ASP A 895 -13.86 -26.21 -0.03
C ASP A 895 -15.02 -25.23 0.09
N VAL A 896 -14.77 -23.94 -0.10
CA VAL A 896 -15.81 -22.90 -0.20
C VAL A 896 -16.43 -22.86 -1.57
N ILE A 897 -15.60 -22.88 -2.63
CA ILE A 897 -16.05 -22.73 -4.01
C ILE A 897 -17.00 -23.88 -4.41
N LYS A 898 -16.75 -25.12 -3.96
CA LYS A 898 -17.64 -26.24 -4.21
C LYS A 898 -19.00 -26.13 -3.50
N MET A 899 -19.13 -25.27 -2.47
CA MET A 899 -20.36 -25.10 -1.69
C MET A 899 -21.26 -23.97 -2.18
N VAL A 900 -20.78 -23.03 -2.98
CA VAL A 900 -21.58 -21.88 -3.44
C VAL A 900 -22.65 -22.29 -4.46
N ASP A 901 -23.71 -21.48 -4.59
CA ASP A 901 -24.80 -21.73 -5.53
C ASP A 901 -24.50 -21.24 -6.96
N HIS A 902 -23.60 -20.24 -7.07
CA HIS A 902 -23.25 -19.61 -8.34
C HIS A 902 -21.80 -19.14 -8.30
N ILE A 903 -21.05 -19.38 -9.36
CA ILE A 903 -19.65 -18.97 -9.51
C ILE A 903 -19.56 -17.92 -10.61
N ILE A 904 -18.73 -16.91 -10.39
CA ILE A 904 -18.25 -15.95 -11.39
C ILE A 904 -16.74 -16.06 -11.40
N ASP A 905 -16.17 -16.67 -12.44
CA ASP A 905 -14.75 -16.89 -12.59
C ASP A 905 -14.13 -15.82 -13.49
N ILE A 906 -13.13 -15.08 -12.96
CA ILE A 906 -12.46 -13.97 -13.64
C ILE A 906 -11.03 -14.36 -14.00
N GLY A 907 -10.65 -14.24 -15.26
CA GLY A 907 -9.37 -14.66 -15.80
C GLY A 907 -9.06 -13.98 -17.13
N TYR A 908 -8.24 -14.58 -18.03
CA TYR A 908 -7.56 -15.89 -17.83
C TYR A 908 -6.41 -15.80 -16.81
N GLU A 909 -5.50 -14.85 -17.03
CA GLU A 909 -4.31 -14.60 -16.23
C GLU A 909 -4.49 -13.41 -15.28
N GLY A 910 -3.45 -13.04 -14.55
CA GLY A 910 -3.36 -11.78 -13.83
C GLY A 910 -3.02 -10.60 -14.73
N GLY A 911 -3.08 -9.37 -14.18
CA GLY A 911 -2.66 -8.16 -14.85
C GLY A 911 -3.39 -7.85 -16.16
N ARG A 912 -2.67 -7.46 -17.19
CA ARG A 912 -3.23 -7.09 -18.50
C ARG A 912 -3.85 -8.27 -19.26
N ALA A 913 -3.39 -9.47 -19.01
CA ALA A 913 -3.95 -10.67 -19.63
C ALA A 913 -5.23 -11.17 -18.96
N GLY A 914 -5.59 -10.61 -17.80
CA GLY A 914 -6.83 -10.86 -17.06
C GLY A 914 -7.99 -9.96 -17.44
N GLY A 915 -8.92 -9.81 -16.51
CA GLY A 915 -10.00 -8.82 -16.58
C GLY A 915 -11.20 -9.21 -17.46
N MET A 916 -11.43 -10.50 -17.68
CA MET A 916 -12.59 -11.03 -18.40
C MET A 916 -13.31 -12.08 -17.56
N ILE A 917 -14.62 -12.26 -17.76
CA ILE A 917 -15.34 -13.41 -17.21
C ILE A 917 -15.01 -14.62 -18.09
N VAL A 918 -14.45 -15.64 -17.47
CA VAL A 918 -14.04 -16.88 -18.14
C VAL A 918 -15.17 -17.92 -18.09
N ALA A 919 -15.79 -18.05 -16.90
CA ALA A 919 -16.90 -18.97 -16.70
C ALA A 919 -17.90 -18.38 -15.70
N GLU A 920 -19.19 -18.68 -15.87
CA GLU A 920 -20.27 -18.28 -14.99
C GLU A 920 -21.35 -19.39 -14.91
N GLY A 921 -21.81 -19.72 -13.71
CA GLY A 921 -22.83 -20.74 -13.52
C GLY A 921 -22.75 -21.46 -12.19
N THR A 922 -23.41 -22.61 -12.08
CA THR A 922 -23.25 -23.47 -10.88
C THR A 922 -21.85 -24.11 -10.86
N PRO A 923 -21.35 -24.54 -9.69
CA PRO A 923 -20.07 -25.23 -9.62
C PRO A 923 -19.93 -26.38 -10.62
N GLU A 924 -21.01 -27.18 -10.82
CA GLU A 924 -21.04 -28.31 -11.75
C GLU A 924 -20.97 -27.86 -13.22
N GLN A 925 -21.48 -26.67 -13.54
CA GLN A 925 -21.37 -26.09 -14.89
C GLN A 925 -19.97 -25.54 -15.14
N VAL A 926 -19.43 -24.78 -14.18
CA VAL A 926 -18.09 -24.20 -14.29
C VAL A 926 -17.00 -25.27 -14.36
N ALA A 927 -17.13 -26.39 -13.61
CA ALA A 927 -16.17 -27.49 -13.64
C ALA A 927 -15.98 -28.11 -15.03
N LYS A 928 -16.96 -27.95 -15.95
CA LYS A 928 -16.89 -28.44 -17.33
C LYS A 928 -16.19 -27.47 -18.28
N ASP A 929 -15.88 -26.26 -17.86
CA ASP A 929 -15.27 -25.25 -18.73
C ASP A 929 -13.74 -25.42 -18.77
N LYS A 930 -13.23 -25.95 -19.89
CA LYS A 930 -11.79 -26.19 -20.10
C LYS A 930 -10.91 -24.92 -20.12
N LYS A 931 -11.51 -23.73 -20.21
CA LYS A 931 -10.79 -22.46 -20.25
C LYS A 931 -10.49 -21.91 -18.86
N SER A 932 -11.24 -22.35 -17.84
CA SER A 932 -11.10 -21.91 -16.47
C SER A 932 -10.01 -22.71 -15.72
N TYR A 933 -9.06 -22.03 -15.11
CA TYR A 933 -8.13 -22.70 -14.20
C TYR A 933 -8.86 -23.23 -12.96
N THR A 934 -9.82 -22.50 -12.45
CA THR A 934 -10.66 -22.91 -11.32
C THR A 934 -11.41 -24.21 -11.62
N ALA A 935 -11.88 -24.39 -12.84
CA ALA A 935 -12.61 -25.60 -13.26
C ALA A 935 -11.79 -26.88 -13.07
N ARG A 936 -10.49 -26.86 -13.41
CA ARG A 936 -9.59 -28.01 -13.27
C ARG A 936 -9.50 -28.54 -11.84
N PHE A 937 -9.45 -27.64 -10.87
CA PHE A 937 -9.38 -28.01 -9.45
C PHE A 937 -10.77 -28.37 -8.91
N LEU A 938 -11.82 -27.66 -9.36
CA LEU A 938 -13.19 -27.90 -8.96
C LEU A 938 -13.72 -29.25 -9.44
N GLU A 939 -13.32 -29.71 -10.63
CA GLU A 939 -13.65 -31.04 -11.16
C GLU A 939 -13.19 -32.16 -10.20
N ARG A 940 -11.96 -32.05 -9.68
CA ARG A 940 -11.41 -33.02 -8.71
C ARG A 940 -12.20 -33.02 -7.39
N GLU A 941 -12.57 -31.81 -6.88
CA GLU A 941 -13.29 -31.67 -5.62
C GLU A 941 -14.77 -32.13 -5.71
N LEU A 942 -15.39 -31.97 -6.87
CA LEU A 942 -16.77 -32.43 -7.12
C LEU A 942 -16.82 -33.93 -7.46
N LYS A 943 -15.66 -34.61 -7.62
CA LYS A 943 -15.57 -36.03 -8.02
C LYS A 943 -16.35 -36.32 -9.33
N LEU A 944 -16.30 -35.35 -10.26
CA LEU A 944 -16.85 -35.52 -11.59
C LEU A 944 -15.83 -36.30 -12.44
N ASN A 945 -16.13 -37.57 -12.73
CA ASN A 945 -15.32 -38.45 -13.62
C ASN A 945 -15.58 -38.14 -15.09
#